data_d04432c8df141c98acbc0bd7b05ed556
#
_entry.id   d04432c8df141c98acbc0bd7b05ed556
#
_cell.length_a   1.000
_cell.length_b   1.000
_cell.length_c   1.000
_cell.angle_alpha   90.00
_cell.angle_beta   90.00
_cell.angle_gamma   90.00
#
_symmetry.space_group_name_H-M   'P 1'
#
loop_
_entity.id
_entity.type
_entity.pdbx_description
1 polymer ?
#
loop_
_entity_poly.entity_id
_entity_poly.type
_entity_poly.pdbx_seq_one_letter_code
_entity_poly.pdbx_strand_id
1 'polypeptide(L)'
;MRTYNKILFTLRTFATCLLTMMILGSRSQELNQFTYSHLGMEDGMHSQRVYSILQTNDGAIWWGTKNGVERYNGVTIRHYQLGEQDKYSNDAGRIIKLLVDEERDSSKSLYAYDDKGFIFVYDAATDRFKLKVNIREMVGGEIRLNDICPTEQGLWTATNQGIYILDGRTAKAVTKDVYANCIVRTEKNLIFCTRSGIFETAVTSNGTENLRKIVAGNMESGYYDSIYDKVWLGGFSSGLYVLDNNGELTRVSQKESAWQQPIRSICPYNSKTMLIGIDGKGVYWIDRRPDEQGQYKSGLLFDANEGPQGVLHGNGIYSMICDSWENIVIGSYSGGIDIARPVGSTSAVFRHEQNNQQSLLNNHVNCVLRVSSSLMAMGTDNGVSLFNPQTGFWQHTCRDIVVLSLCMAPNGSILAATYGNGVYEIAPNGSAHPLYNEENGTLQDNHVFSLLFDRKGDLWMGCLDGALVQKTPTGCKYHQVKYVNALLELPNGHIAVGTAYGLWIVDPVTGKVNELNYQADRKDDVNRFILSLLLNGTDELWIGTDGGGAYIYNLQTKKCRQMTTEDGLPSNSVRSFCKDHFNRIMIATEHGLAFVKPNQPTKAVDVNYCYGLGCEYTNGASTTLGNNHILLGTTSGAIIINPENIQAINYLADLRLTSVNCSDDDNDSFKAETYQMLQDGSLKLPYDKRTFVLNFESINLRNQFDIVYQYQVAGGEWSQPIEQQYIRFTNLEPGNHRLRLRAISRTNGTVLDELELTIHIGQPWWKSWWMMLIYCCLIILAFYGAWRIYQLHTKYMRLVISNPQLNADLHQSNRFQTESSAISQPLPSTEADEQTEEGNEFISKVTRLVIDNLSDSDFSIDRLCQEMAMSRTLFYIKLKSYTGKSPQDFIRVIRLERAVTLLRNGQSVTDTATLTGFENAKYFSTVFKKYFGVSPSKFC
;
A
#
# COMPACT_ATOMS: atom_id res chain seq x y z
N MET A 1 -7.34 68.77 -19.86
CA MET A 1 -6.11 68.00 -19.76
C MET A 1 -5.91 67.31 -18.41
N ARG A 2 -6.01 67.97 -17.23
CA ARG A 2 -5.82 67.32 -15.92
C ARG A 2 -6.79 66.20 -15.61
N THR A 3 -8.04 66.28 -16.03
CA THR A 3 -9.08 65.26 -15.78
C THR A 3 -8.88 64.03 -16.68
N TYR A 4 -8.45 64.25 -17.91
CA TYR A 4 -8.18 63.18 -18.86
C TYR A 4 -6.97 62.29 -18.43
N ASN A 5 -5.90 62.95 -17.92
CA ASN A 5 -4.73 62.25 -17.39
C ASN A 5 -5.04 61.47 -16.11
N LYS A 6 -6.00 61.94 -15.25
CA LYS A 6 -6.42 61.16 -14.06
C LYS A 6 -7.23 59.92 -14.46
N ILE A 7 -8.11 60.02 -15.47
CA ILE A 7 -8.89 58.87 -15.96
C ILE A 7 -7.96 57.84 -16.66
N LEU A 8 -6.97 58.31 -17.42
CA LEU A 8 -5.99 57.45 -18.08
C LEU A 8 -5.08 56.73 -17.06
N PHE A 9 -4.70 57.42 -15.96
CA PHE A 9 -3.92 56.84 -14.87
C PHE A 9 -4.72 55.83 -14.09
N THR A 10 -6.02 56.07 -13.77
CA THR A 10 -6.90 55.12 -13.12
C THR A 10 -7.20 53.92 -14.00
N LEU A 11 -7.38 54.08 -15.31
CA LEU A 11 -7.54 53.00 -16.28
C LEU A 11 -6.28 52.13 -16.42
N ARG A 12 -5.11 52.77 -16.40
CA ARG A 12 -3.81 52.04 -16.43
C ARG A 12 -3.56 51.27 -15.12
N THR A 13 -3.82 51.87 -13.96
CA THR A 13 -3.74 51.14 -12.66
C THR A 13 -4.75 50.03 -12.56
N PHE A 14 -5.99 50.22 -13.07
CA PHE A 14 -7.01 49.18 -13.09
C PHE A 14 -6.63 48.04 -14.05
N ALA A 15 -6.10 48.34 -15.24
CA ALA A 15 -5.61 47.36 -16.21
C ALA A 15 -4.40 46.59 -15.66
N THR A 16 -3.49 47.27 -14.94
CA THR A 16 -2.32 46.62 -14.31
C THR A 16 -2.75 45.73 -13.13
N CYS A 17 -3.73 46.16 -12.32
CA CYS A 17 -4.32 45.34 -11.28
C CYS A 17 -5.10 44.14 -11.85
N LEU A 18 -5.81 44.35 -12.96
CA LEU A 18 -6.52 43.25 -13.64
C LEU A 18 -5.54 42.26 -14.27
N LEU A 19 -4.43 42.74 -14.84
CA LEU A 19 -3.39 41.88 -15.40
C LEU A 19 -2.59 41.13 -14.33
N THR A 20 -2.31 41.77 -13.19
CA THR A 20 -1.74 41.09 -12.01
C THR A 20 -2.69 40.11 -11.36
N MET A 21 -4.01 40.41 -11.29
CA MET A 21 -5.01 39.43 -10.86
C MET A 21 -5.17 38.26 -11.83
N MET A 22 -5.12 38.46 -13.15
CA MET A 22 -5.12 37.37 -14.13
C MET A 22 -3.85 36.50 -14.04
N ILE A 23 -2.71 37.11 -13.76
CA ILE A 23 -1.43 36.39 -13.58
C ILE A 23 -1.42 35.63 -12.25
N LEU A 24 -2.03 36.15 -11.18
CA LEU A 24 -2.20 35.48 -9.90
C LEU A 24 -3.28 34.37 -9.97
N GLY A 25 -4.36 34.57 -10.72
CA GLY A 25 -5.41 33.56 -10.91
C GLY A 25 -4.97 32.35 -11.73
N SER A 26 -4.04 32.51 -12.69
CA SER A 26 -3.49 31.38 -13.45
C SER A 26 -2.47 30.56 -12.65
N ARG A 27 -1.92 31.09 -11.55
CA ARG A 27 -0.90 30.41 -10.72
C ARG A 27 -1.50 29.53 -9.63
N SER A 28 -2.68 29.85 -9.11
CA SER A 28 -3.38 28.96 -8.18
C SER A 28 -3.89 27.67 -8.88
N GLN A 29 -4.03 27.69 -10.20
CA GLN A 29 -4.33 26.50 -11.01
C GLN A 29 -3.17 25.52 -11.16
N GLU A 30 -1.91 25.98 -11.11
CA GLU A 30 -0.74 25.07 -11.27
C GLU A 30 -0.49 24.23 -10.03
N LEU A 31 -0.76 24.74 -8.82
CA LEU A 31 -0.57 24.00 -7.56
C LEU A 31 -1.62 22.93 -7.30
N ASN A 32 -2.81 23.05 -7.87
CA ASN A 32 -3.86 22.05 -7.82
C ASN A 32 -3.64 20.87 -8.78
N GLN A 33 -2.49 20.80 -9.46
CA GLN A 33 -2.16 19.77 -10.44
C GLN A 33 -1.43 18.56 -9.86
N PHE A 34 -1.21 18.50 -8.56
CA PHE A 34 -0.49 17.39 -7.92
C PHE A 34 -1.33 16.73 -6.84
N THR A 35 -1.27 15.40 -6.79
CA THR A 35 -1.61 14.62 -5.59
C THR A 35 -0.33 14.32 -4.83
N TYR A 36 -0.43 14.27 -3.51
CA TYR A 36 0.72 14.11 -2.63
C TYR A 36 0.63 12.80 -1.86
N SER A 37 1.76 12.15 -1.70
CA SER A 37 1.92 11.06 -0.74
C SER A 37 3.24 11.21 -0.02
N HIS A 38 3.29 10.72 1.19
CA HIS A 38 4.45 10.74 2.06
C HIS A 38 4.93 9.33 2.33
N LEU A 39 6.25 9.16 2.46
CA LEU A 39 6.88 7.94 2.95
C LEU A 39 7.71 8.29 4.18
N GLY A 40 7.33 7.71 5.32
CA GLY A 40 7.93 7.92 6.63
C GLY A 40 8.36 6.62 7.31
N MET A 41 8.61 6.71 8.61
CA MET A 41 8.97 5.55 9.44
C MET A 41 7.82 4.52 9.51
N GLU A 42 6.59 4.98 9.47
CA GLU A 42 5.37 4.17 9.44
C GLU A 42 5.24 3.32 8.19
N ASP A 43 5.83 3.77 7.06
CA ASP A 43 5.84 3.06 5.79
C ASP A 43 7.02 2.08 5.65
N GLY A 44 7.87 1.99 6.69
CA GLY A 44 9.00 1.07 6.75
C GLY A 44 10.36 1.71 6.44
N MET A 45 10.48 3.04 6.37
CA MET A 45 11.78 3.71 6.33
C MET A 45 12.56 3.48 7.62
N HIS A 46 13.87 3.32 7.53
CA HIS A 46 14.78 3.20 8.68
C HIS A 46 15.39 4.55 9.12
N SER A 47 15.18 5.60 8.33
CA SER A 47 15.64 6.95 8.65
C SER A 47 14.86 8.00 7.87
N GLN A 48 14.37 9.03 8.54
CA GLN A 48 13.75 10.19 7.90
C GLN A 48 14.76 11.14 7.23
N ARG A 49 16.08 10.90 7.39
CA ARG A 49 17.12 11.74 6.79
C ARG A 49 17.50 11.17 5.43
N VAL A 50 17.17 11.91 4.37
CA VAL A 50 17.44 11.53 2.98
C VAL A 50 18.50 12.46 2.41
N TYR A 51 19.61 11.91 1.94
CA TYR A 51 20.75 12.70 1.43
C TYR A 51 20.88 12.67 -0.09
N SER A 52 20.44 11.62 -0.74
CA SER A 52 20.42 11.50 -2.20
C SER A 52 19.29 10.58 -2.64
N ILE A 53 18.71 10.87 -3.78
CA ILE A 53 17.67 10.06 -4.43
C ILE A 53 18.07 9.83 -5.87
N LEU A 54 17.80 8.64 -6.40
CA LEU A 54 17.90 8.35 -7.82
C LEU A 54 16.85 7.32 -8.22
N GLN A 55 16.57 7.23 -9.51
CA GLN A 55 15.77 6.18 -10.12
C GLN A 55 16.66 5.29 -10.96
N THR A 56 16.51 3.98 -10.83
CA THR A 56 17.16 2.99 -11.70
C THR A 56 16.28 2.68 -12.91
N ASN A 57 16.89 2.07 -13.94
CA ASN A 57 16.18 1.77 -15.21
C ASN A 57 14.97 0.86 -15.05
N ASP A 58 14.97 0.09 -13.97
CA ASP A 58 13.85 -0.77 -13.58
C ASP A 58 12.67 0.00 -12.98
N GLY A 59 12.80 1.32 -12.85
CA GLY A 59 11.78 2.20 -12.29
C GLY A 59 11.82 2.33 -10.77
N ALA A 60 12.64 1.53 -10.06
CA ALA A 60 12.74 1.64 -8.60
C ALA A 60 13.37 2.97 -8.17
N ILE A 61 12.85 3.54 -7.10
CA ILE A 61 13.45 4.70 -6.46
C ILE A 61 14.38 4.22 -5.36
N TRP A 62 15.60 4.74 -5.36
CA TRP A 62 16.60 4.46 -4.35
C TRP A 62 17.00 5.73 -3.64
N TRP A 63 17.21 5.63 -2.34
CA TRP A 63 17.74 6.77 -1.59
C TRP A 63 18.77 6.38 -0.54
N GLY A 64 19.74 7.27 -0.35
CA GLY A 64 20.78 7.17 0.66
C GLY A 64 20.36 7.87 1.95
N THR A 65 20.48 7.18 3.06
CA THR A 65 20.13 7.67 4.40
C THR A 65 21.36 7.67 5.33
N LYS A 66 21.14 8.00 6.60
CA LYS A 66 22.15 7.86 7.64
C LYS A 66 22.47 6.37 7.94
N ASN A 67 21.50 5.49 7.81
CA ASN A 67 21.57 4.11 8.27
C ASN A 67 21.84 3.09 7.16
N GLY A 68 21.80 3.48 5.91
CA GLY A 68 21.96 2.58 4.77
C GLY A 68 21.32 3.14 3.52
N VAL A 69 21.09 2.27 2.57
CA VAL A 69 20.39 2.55 1.32
C VAL A 69 19.00 1.91 1.39
N GLU A 70 18.01 2.59 0.89
CA GLU A 70 16.64 2.09 0.81
C GLU A 70 16.16 2.09 -0.64
N ARG A 71 15.33 1.11 -0.99
CA ARG A 71 14.75 0.92 -2.32
C ARG A 71 13.23 0.82 -2.22
N TYR A 72 12.54 1.59 -3.01
CA TYR A 72 11.09 1.60 -3.12
C TYR A 72 10.63 1.15 -4.51
N ASN A 73 9.73 0.19 -4.56
CA ASN A 73 9.18 -0.37 -5.79
C ASN A 73 7.73 0.08 -6.07
N GLY A 74 7.24 1.07 -5.34
CA GLY A 74 5.85 1.55 -5.42
C GLY A 74 4.92 0.95 -4.36
N VAL A 75 5.31 -0.15 -3.70
CA VAL A 75 4.50 -0.85 -2.68
C VAL A 75 5.28 -1.02 -1.38
N THR A 76 6.54 -1.45 -1.45
CA THR A 76 7.34 -1.78 -0.28
C THR A 76 8.67 -1.05 -0.27
N ILE A 77 9.16 -0.71 0.92
CA ILE A 77 10.50 -0.18 1.15
C ILE A 77 11.40 -1.31 1.62
N ARG A 78 12.52 -1.50 0.93
CA ARG A 78 13.54 -2.47 1.29
C ARG A 78 14.81 -1.76 1.72
N HIS A 79 15.35 -2.17 2.88
CA HIS A 79 16.57 -1.59 3.46
C HIS A 79 17.81 -2.42 3.15
N TYR A 80 18.90 -1.77 2.80
CA TYR A 80 20.22 -2.35 2.53
C TYR A 80 21.26 -1.73 3.46
N GLN A 81 21.87 -2.56 4.28
CA GLN A 81 23.04 -2.16 5.06
C GLN A 81 24.29 -2.15 4.18
N LEU A 82 25.17 -1.17 4.39
CA LEU A 82 26.44 -1.08 3.67
C LEU A 82 27.55 -1.74 4.48
N GLY A 83 28.17 -2.77 3.91
CA GLY A 83 29.29 -3.50 4.49
C GLY A 83 28.89 -4.73 5.31
N GLU A 84 29.88 -5.57 5.67
CA GLU A 84 29.69 -6.69 6.58
C GLU A 84 29.35 -6.17 7.99
N GLN A 85 28.42 -6.83 8.66
CA GLN A 85 27.72 -6.38 9.88
C GLN A 85 28.63 -5.91 11.03
N ASP A 86 29.89 -6.31 11.08
CA ASP A 86 30.73 -6.12 12.26
C ASP A 86 31.78 -5.00 12.17
N LYS A 87 32.12 -4.52 10.98
CA LYS A 87 33.23 -3.57 10.81
C LYS A 87 32.82 -2.10 10.64
N TYR A 88 31.59 -1.83 10.20
CA TYR A 88 31.19 -0.51 9.73
C TYR A 88 29.87 0.02 10.35
N SER A 89 29.21 -0.76 11.18
CA SER A 89 27.84 -0.48 11.68
C SER A 89 27.75 0.61 12.76
N ASN A 90 28.83 1.02 13.38
CA ASN A 90 28.80 1.88 14.58
C ASN A 90 29.15 3.36 14.33
N ASP A 91 29.35 3.80 13.07
CA ASP A 91 29.71 5.20 12.81
C ASP A 91 28.46 6.08 12.68
N ALA A 92 27.98 6.60 13.81
CA ALA A 92 26.87 7.54 13.86
C ALA A 92 27.22 8.82 13.07
N GLY A 93 26.44 9.12 12.01
CA GLY A 93 26.58 10.38 11.26
C GLY A 93 27.05 10.23 9.82
N ARG A 94 27.01 9.04 9.24
CA ARG A 94 27.31 8.82 7.82
C ARG A 94 26.31 9.53 6.92
N ILE A 95 26.83 10.21 5.90
CA ILE A 95 26.02 10.76 4.80
C ILE A 95 26.20 9.83 3.61
N ILE A 96 25.16 9.11 3.20
CA ILE A 96 25.23 8.16 2.10
C ILE A 96 24.59 8.76 0.86
N LYS A 97 25.39 8.80 -0.22
CA LYS A 97 24.96 9.25 -1.55
C LYS A 97 24.98 8.11 -2.55
N LEU A 98 24.19 8.24 -3.60
CA LEU A 98 24.00 7.23 -4.65
C LEU A 98 24.35 7.81 -6.02
N LEU A 99 24.87 6.96 -6.90
CA LEU A 99 25.17 7.27 -8.28
C LEU A 99 24.96 6.04 -9.17
N VAL A 100 24.38 6.23 -10.36
CA VAL A 100 24.33 5.21 -11.42
C VAL A 100 25.39 5.56 -12.49
N ASP A 101 26.23 4.58 -12.83
CA ASP A 101 27.18 4.69 -13.94
C ASP A 101 26.49 4.26 -15.24
N GLU A 102 26.22 5.22 -16.10
CA GLU A 102 25.49 4.99 -17.36
C GLU A 102 26.38 4.54 -18.52
N GLU A 103 27.72 4.67 -18.41
CA GLU A 103 28.60 4.54 -19.58
C GLU A 103 29.45 3.26 -19.66
N ARG A 104 29.74 2.61 -18.53
CA ARG A 104 30.77 1.56 -18.50
C ARG A 104 30.30 0.15 -18.84
N ASP A 105 29.01 -0.11 -18.70
CA ASP A 105 28.50 -1.48 -18.87
C ASP A 105 27.04 -1.50 -19.28
N SER A 106 26.66 -2.43 -20.12
CA SER A 106 25.25 -2.74 -20.40
C SER A 106 24.45 -3.11 -19.14
N SER A 107 25.12 -3.33 -18.00
CA SER A 107 24.54 -3.65 -16.69
C SER A 107 24.38 -2.45 -15.73
N LYS A 108 24.69 -1.21 -16.14
CA LYS A 108 24.53 0.04 -15.35
C LYS A 108 24.77 -0.17 -13.85
N SER A 109 26.01 -0.02 -13.40
CA SER A 109 26.38 -0.23 -11.99
C SER A 109 25.81 0.86 -11.07
N LEU A 110 25.12 0.47 -10.01
CA LEU A 110 24.66 1.36 -8.93
C LEU A 110 25.75 1.44 -7.86
N TYR A 111 26.21 2.65 -7.59
CA TYR A 111 27.16 2.96 -6.52
C TYR A 111 26.47 3.58 -5.32
N ALA A 112 26.89 3.17 -4.12
CA ALA A 112 26.61 3.89 -2.88
C ALA A 112 27.94 4.32 -2.26
N TYR A 113 28.08 5.55 -1.82
CA TYR A 113 29.28 6.03 -1.17
C TYR A 113 28.96 6.95 0.01
N ASP A 114 29.87 6.97 0.97
CA ASP A 114 29.67 7.77 2.18
C ASP A 114 30.73 8.87 2.34
N ASP A 115 30.44 9.81 3.21
CA ASP A 115 31.36 10.91 3.54
C ASP A 115 32.64 10.47 4.27
N LYS A 116 32.71 9.19 4.69
CA LYS A 116 33.91 8.58 5.29
C LYS A 116 34.88 7.98 4.26
N GLY A 117 34.49 7.98 2.98
CA GLY A 117 35.34 7.53 1.88
C GLY A 117 35.19 6.05 1.50
N PHE A 118 34.13 5.40 1.93
CA PHE A 118 33.79 4.06 1.49
C PHE A 118 32.90 4.13 0.25
N ILE A 119 33.25 3.35 -0.79
CA ILE A 119 32.50 3.26 -2.05
C ILE A 119 32.09 1.81 -2.24
N PHE A 120 30.79 1.57 -2.37
CA PHE A 120 30.17 0.27 -2.55
C PHE A 120 29.52 0.20 -3.94
N VAL A 121 29.37 -1.03 -4.46
CA VAL A 121 28.67 -1.33 -5.70
C VAL A 121 27.57 -2.33 -5.38
N TYR A 122 26.39 -2.08 -5.90
CA TYR A 122 25.27 -3.01 -5.81
C TYR A 122 25.51 -4.21 -6.73
N ASP A 123 25.43 -5.40 -6.16
CA ASP A 123 25.48 -6.66 -6.87
C ASP A 123 24.07 -7.25 -6.95
N ALA A 124 23.45 -7.15 -8.10
CA ALA A 124 22.10 -7.66 -8.34
C ALA A 124 21.99 -9.19 -8.16
N ALA A 125 23.07 -9.95 -8.41
CA ALA A 125 23.06 -11.39 -8.26
C ALA A 125 22.95 -11.85 -6.79
N THR A 126 23.53 -11.08 -5.86
CA THR A 126 23.48 -11.36 -4.42
C THR A 126 22.53 -10.44 -3.68
N ASP A 127 21.94 -9.46 -4.39
CA ASP A 127 21.07 -8.42 -3.85
C ASP A 127 21.68 -7.71 -2.63
N ARG A 128 22.94 -7.30 -2.77
CA ARG A 128 23.73 -6.67 -1.69
C ARG A 128 24.69 -5.62 -2.23
N PHE A 129 25.06 -4.68 -1.39
CA PHE A 129 26.17 -3.77 -1.66
C PHE A 129 27.50 -4.38 -1.21
N LYS A 130 28.47 -4.45 -2.12
CA LYS A 130 29.82 -4.92 -1.86
C LYS A 130 30.79 -3.74 -1.83
N LEU A 131 31.70 -3.71 -0.85
CA LEU A 131 32.74 -2.71 -0.79
C LEU A 131 33.67 -2.84 -2.00
N LYS A 132 33.81 -1.73 -2.76
CA LYS A 132 34.69 -1.64 -3.93
C LYS A 132 35.99 -0.95 -3.59
N VAL A 133 35.93 0.21 -2.89
CA VAL A 133 37.08 1.04 -2.60
C VAL A 133 36.94 1.71 -1.22
N ASN A 134 38.08 1.81 -0.49
CA ASN A 134 38.23 2.68 0.67
C ASN A 134 39.29 3.75 0.34
N ILE A 135 38.85 4.98 0.09
CA ILE A 135 39.76 6.07 -0.33
C ILE A 135 40.76 6.46 0.77
N ARG A 136 40.42 6.29 2.05
CA ARG A 136 41.31 6.59 3.18
C ARG A 136 42.55 5.71 3.20
N GLU A 137 42.43 4.45 2.83
CA GLU A 137 43.54 3.52 2.74
C GLU A 137 44.49 3.87 1.59
N MET A 138 43.96 4.52 0.54
CA MET A 138 44.72 4.86 -0.66
C MET A 138 45.45 6.22 -0.53
N VAL A 139 44.80 7.21 0.07
CA VAL A 139 45.33 8.59 0.13
C VAL A 139 45.94 8.89 1.49
N GLY A 140 45.47 8.24 2.55
CA GLY A 140 45.91 8.52 3.93
C GLY A 140 45.20 9.73 4.56
N GLY A 141 45.10 9.73 5.89
CA GLY A 141 44.53 10.85 6.65
C GLY A 141 42.98 10.82 6.76
N GLU A 142 42.45 11.89 7.33
CA GLU A 142 40.99 12.08 7.50
C GLU A 142 40.37 12.72 6.26
N ILE A 143 40.23 11.96 5.20
CA ILE A 143 39.55 12.40 3.98
C ILE A 143 38.03 12.29 4.15
N ARG A 144 37.35 13.37 3.75
CA ARG A 144 35.89 13.38 3.57
C ARG A 144 35.57 13.35 2.07
N LEU A 145 34.87 12.30 1.65
CA LEU A 145 34.39 12.15 0.29
C LEU A 145 33.08 12.91 0.12
N ASN A 146 33.02 13.84 -0.82
CA ASN A 146 31.87 14.67 -1.07
C ASN A 146 31.12 14.24 -2.32
N ASP A 147 31.85 13.78 -3.38
CA ASP A 147 31.22 13.34 -4.64
C ASP A 147 32.12 12.43 -5.45
N ILE A 148 31.52 11.63 -6.34
CA ILE A 148 32.24 10.73 -7.27
C ILE A 148 31.68 10.86 -8.69
N CYS A 149 32.55 10.67 -9.69
CA CYS A 149 32.16 10.63 -11.09
C CYS A 149 32.95 9.55 -11.83
N PRO A 150 32.31 8.47 -12.31
CA PRO A 150 32.96 7.45 -13.13
C PRO A 150 33.31 8.02 -14.52
N THR A 151 34.49 7.64 -15.02
CA THR A 151 34.94 7.92 -16.39
C THR A 151 35.71 6.73 -16.95
N GLU A 152 36.05 6.74 -18.22
CA GLU A 152 36.89 5.69 -18.81
C GLU A 152 38.27 5.56 -18.15
N GLN A 153 38.83 6.68 -17.64
CA GLN A 153 40.15 6.69 -17.02
C GLN A 153 40.14 6.25 -15.55
N GLY A 154 38.99 6.17 -14.92
CA GLY A 154 38.91 5.84 -13.51
C GLY A 154 37.75 6.56 -12.82
N LEU A 155 37.71 6.44 -11.51
CA LEU A 155 36.70 7.08 -10.68
C LEU A 155 37.23 8.40 -10.15
N TRP A 156 36.73 9.53 -10.65
CA TRP A 156 37.05 10.85 -10.14
C TRP A 156 36.34 11.08 -8.81
N THR A 157 37.04 11.71 -7.87
CA THR A 157 36.53 11.97 -6.52
C THR A 157 36.75 13.42 -6.11
N ALA A 158 35.70 14.01 -5.55
CA ALA A 158 35.78 15.32 -4.91
C ALA A 158 35.86 15.12 -3.39
N THR A 159 36.89 15.69 -2.78
CA THR A 159 37.13 15.54 -1.35
C THR A 159 37.41 16.90 -0.65
N ASN A 160 37.43 16.85 0.68
CA ASN A 160 37.82 18.02 1.48
C ASN A 160 39.33 18.39 1.36
N GLN A 161 40.18 17.51 0.80
CA GLN A 161 41.63 17.69 0.70
C GLN A 161 42.12 17.76 -0.74
N GLY A 162 41.25 17.66 -1.74
CA GLY A 162 41.61 17.71 -3.14
C GLY A 162 40.72 16.90 -4.04
N ILE A 163 41.19 16.80 -5.29
CA ILE A 163 40.53 15.98 -6.34
C ILE A 163 41.49 14.85 -6.68
N TYR A 164 40.96 13.63 -6.74
CA TYR A 164 41.72 12.41 -7.01
C TYR A 164 41.03 11.57 -8.11
N ILE A 165 41.87 10.81 -8.83
CA ILE A 165 41.43 9.75 -9.76
C ILE A 165 41.84 8.44 -9.14
N LEU A 166 40.87 7.52 -9.04
CA LEU A 166 41.06 6.16 -8.55
C LEU A 166 41.05 5.19 -9.74
N ASP A 167 42.13 4.42 -9.92
CA ASP A 167 42.26 3.40 -10.98
C ASP A 167 42.00 1.96 -10.49
N GLY A 168 41.37 1.80 -9.31
CA GLY A 168 41.04 0.55 -8.64
C GLY A 168 42.08 0.11 -7.58
N ARG A 169 43.35 0.52 -7.66
CA ARG A 169 44.39 0.17 -6.66
C ARG A 169 45.13 1.38 -6.14
N THR A 170 45.19 2.45 -6.89
CA THR A 170 45.95 3.69 -6.54
C THR A 170 45.07 4.91 -6.66
N ALA A 171 45.37 5.90 -5.86
CA ALA A 171 44.74 7.22 -5.91
C ALA A 171 45.76 8.25 -6.43
N LYS A 172 45.51 8.79 -7.61
CA LYS A 172 46.37 9.86 -8.19
C LYS A 172 45.79 11.21 -7.87
N ALA A 173 46.53 12.05 -7.15
CA ALA A 173 46.10 13.40 -6.88
C ALA A 173 46.15 14.26 -8.16
N VAL A 174 45.07 14.91 -8.51
CA VAL A 174 44.96 15.92 -9.58
C VAL A 174 45.28 17.27 -9.00
N THR A 175 44.71 17.59 -7.86
CA THR A 175 45.04 18.75 -7.06
C THR A 175 44.92 18.45 -5.58
N LYS A 176 45.72 19.13 -4.77
CA LYS A 176 45.67 19.03 -3.30
C LYS A 176 45.27 20.37 -2.70
N ASP A 177 44.86 20.36 -1.44
CA ASP A 177 44.50 21.56 -0.66
C ASP A 177 43.32 22.37 -1.24
N VAL A 178 42.45 21.70 -2.00
CA VAL A 178 41.19 22.27 -2.53
C VAL A 178 40.02 21.48 -1.96
N TYR A 179 39.10 22.22 -1.33
CA TYR A 179 37.85 21.61 -0.86
C TYR A 179 36.86 21.53 -2.03
N ALA A 180 36.68 20.35 -2.63
CA ALA A 180 35.73 20.11 -3.72
C ALA A 180 34.41 19.57 -3.16
N ASN A 181 33.27 20.20 -3.53
CA ASN A 181 31.92 19.88 -3.05
C ASN A 181 31.21 18.90 -3.97
N CYS A 182 31.21 19.13 -5.28
CA CYS A 182 30.56 18.27 -6.26
C CYS A 182 31.30 18.27 -7.60
N ILE A 183 30.98 17.26 -8.42
CA ILE A 183 31.46 17.07 -9.79
C ILE A 183 30.27 17.10 -10.73
N VAL A 184 30.30 17.97 -11.72
CA VAL A 184 29.31 18.03 -12.79
C VAL A 184 29.98 17.59 -14.08
N ARG A 185 29.43 16.52 -14.66
CA ARG A 185 29.87 15.98 -15.95
C ARG A 185 29.06 16.62 -17.06
N THR A 186 29.72 17.19 -18.04
CA THR A 186 29.17 17.62 -19.33
C THR A 186 29.57 16.60 -20.41
N GLU A 187 29.14 16.81 -21.65
CA GLU A 187 29.59 15.97 -22.77
C GLU A 187 31.10 16.00 -23.00
N LYS A 188 31.76 17.14 -22.72
CA LYS A 188 33.18 17.36 -23.01
C LYS A 188 34.04 17.48 -21.78
N ASN A 189 33.51 18.04 -20.71
CA ASN A 189 34.31 18.49 -19.54
C ASN A 189 33.74 17.90 -18.24
N LEU A 190 34.65 17.79 -17.24
CA LEU A 190 34.31 17.67 -15.82
C LEU A 190 34.45 19.02 -15.16
N ILE A 191 33.42 19.49 -14.48
CA ILE A 191 33.38 20.74 -13.74
C ILE A 191 33.35 20.44 -12.26
N PHE A 192 34.31 20.99 -11.53
CA PHE A 192 34.45 20.82 -10.09
C PHE A 192 34.00 22.08 -9.36
N CYS A 193 32.94 21.94 -8.58
CA CYS A 193 32.45 22.97 -7.68
C CYS A 193 33.28 22.93 -6.39
N THR A 194 34.00 23.98 -6.09
CA THR A 194 34.86 24.03 -4.90
C THR A 194 34.53 25.25 -4.04
N ARG A 195 35.08 25.29 -2.82
CA ARG A 195 34.93 26.48 -1.96
C ARG A 195 35.69 27.67 -2.49
N SER A 196 36.74 27.45 -3.30
CA SER A 196 37.62 28.50 -3.83
C SER A 196 37.29 28.93 -5.26
N GLY A 197 36.35 28.25 -5.92
CA GLY A 197 35.92 28.52 -7.29
C GLY A 197 35.50 27.31 -8.06
N ILE A 198 35.28 27.51 -9.34
CA ILE A 198 34.91 26.47 -10.31
C ILE A 198 36.15 26.14 -11.12
N PHE A 199 36.43 24.85 -11.22
CA PHE A 199 37.52 24.32 -12.03
C PHE A 199 36.97 23.38 -13.10
N GLU A 200 37.60 23.33 -14.27
CA GLU A 200 37.24 22.38 -15.34
C GLU A 200 38.47 21.63 -15.84
N THR A 201 38.20 20.44 -16.36
CA THR A 201 39.14 19.64 -17.15
C THR A 201 38.37 18.82 -18.19
N ALA A 202 39.02 18.44 -19.28
CA ALA A 202 38.38 17.56 -20.29
C ALA A 202 38.11 16.17 -19.73
N VAL A 203 37.00 15.57 -20.10
CA VAL A 203 36.62 14.20 -19.68
C VAL A 203 37.66 13.16 -20.08
N THR A 204 38.36 13.37 -21.22
CA THR A 204 39.39 12.48 -21.75
C THR A 204 40.79 12.69 -21.14
N SER A 205 40.93 13.62 -20.20
CA SER A 205 42.23 13.98 -19.65
C SER A 205 42.76 12.92 -18.67
N ASN A 206 44.03 12.56 -18.79
CA ASN A 206 44.68 11.62 -17.85
C ASN A 206 45.01 12.26 -16.48
N GLY A 207 44.35 13.36 -16.14
CA GLY A 207 44.28 13.95 -14.80
C GLY A 207 45.45 14.82 -14.35
N THR A 208 46.45 15.05 -15.17
CA THR A 208 47.62 15.85 -14.76
C THR A 208 47.84 17.11 -15.58
N GLU A 209 47.13 17.26 -16.69
CA GLU A 209 47.30 18.39 -17.57
C GLU A 209 46.00 19.18 -17.63
N ASN A 210 46.00 20.43 -17.09
CA ASN A 210 45.00 21.46 -17.33
C ASN A 210 43.71 21.47 -16.50
N LEU A 211 43.81 21.29 -15.17
CA LEU A 211 42.72 21.77 -14.32
C LEU A 211 42.72 23.32 -14.38
N ARG A 212 41.77 23.89 -15.14
CA ARG A 212 41.64 25.32 -15.35
C ARG A 212 40.64 25.91 -14.38
N LYS A 213 41.00 26.97 -13.66
CA LYS A 213 40.03 27.73 -12.87
C LYS A 213 39.23 28.64 -13.78
N ILE A 214 37.92 28.52 -13.78
CA ILE A 214 37.03 29.37 -14.60
C ILE A 214 36.65 30.63 -13.83
N VAL A 215 36.12 30.46 -12.62
CA VAL A 215 35.51 31.53 -11.82
C VAL A 215 35.75 31.28 -10.34
N ALA A 216 35.82 32.37 -9.55
CA ALA A 216 35.83 32.32 -8.09
C ALA A 216 34.39 32.26 -7.53
N GLY A 217 34.17 31.47 -6.50
CA GLY A 217 32.85 31.36 -5.82
C GLY A 217 32.71 30.04 -5.06
N ASN A 218 31.90 30.02 -4.02
CA ASN A 218 31.60 28.78 -3.27
C ASN A 218 30.30 28.15 -3.78
N MET A 219 30.43 27.06 -4.55
CA MET A 219 29.31 26.32 -5.12
C MET A 219 29.15 24.97 -4.41
N GLU A 220 27.91 24.62 -4.06
CA GLU A 220 27.54 23.39 -3.32
C GLU A 220 27.02 22.28 -4.21
N SER A 221 26.25 22.65 -5.23
CA SER A 221 25.57 21.71 -6.13
C SER A 221 25.67 22.16 -7.57
N GLY A 222 25.50 21.25 -8.51
CA GLY A 222 25.48 21.56 -9.92
C GLY A 222 24.70 20.53 -10.73
N TYR A 223 24.18 20.98 -11.87
CA TYR A 223 23.46 20.18 -12.83
C TYR A 223 23.76 20.59 -14.26
N TYR A 224 24.11 19.65 -15.13
CA TYR A 224 24.30 19.91 -16.55
C TYR A 224 22.99 19.78 -17.32
N ASP A 225 22.54 20.85 -17.91
CA ASP A 225 21.39 20.96 -18.75
C ASP A 225 21.76 20.69 -20.21
N SER A 226 21.65 19.44 -20.64
CA SER A 226 22.00 19.00 -22.00
C SER A 226 21.10 19.62 -23.09
N ILE A 227 19.86 20.04 -22.76
CA ILE A 227 18.94 20.67 -23.73
C ILE A 227 19.43 22.05 -24.14
N TYR A 228 20.03 22.79 -23.20
CA TYR A 228 20.48 24.18 -23.42
C TYR A 228 21.99 24.32 -23.38
N ASP A 229 22.72 23.21 -23.20
CA ASP A 229 24.16 23.13 -23.08
C ASP A 229 24.71 24.15 -22.08
N LYS A 230 24.17 24.15 -20.86
CA LYS A 230 24.49 25.04 -19.74
C LYS A 230 24.64 24.25 -18.45
N VAL A 231 25.44 24.80 -17.53
CA VAL A 231 25.58 24.23 -16.18
C VAL A 231 24.93 25.15 -15.16
N TRP A 232 23.93 24.60 -14.48
CA TRP A 232 23.26 25.23 -13.35
C TRP A 232 24.09 24.99 -12.09
N LEU A 233 24.32 26.00 -11.29
CA LEU A 233 25.23 25.98 -10.13
C LEU A 233 24.53 26.58 -8.92
N GLY A 234 24.39 25.81 -7.85
CA GLY A 234 23.84 26.25 -6.58
C GLY A 234 24.91 26.67 -5.60
N GLY A 235 24.80 27.90 -5.12
CA GLY A 235 25.73 28.44 -4.12
C GLY A 235 25.35 28.08 -2.69
N PHE A 236 26.33 28.13 -1.78
CA PHE A 236 26.06 27.92 -0.34
C PHE A 236 25.25 29.08 0.27
N SER A 237 25.55 30.32 -0.12
CA SER A 237 24.83 31.52 0.35
C SER A 237 24.76 32.62 -0.73
N SER A 238 25.17 32.30 -1.95
CA SER A 238 25.35 33.28 -3.03
C SER A 238 24.21 33.22 -4.06
N GLY A 239 23.34 32.24 -3.98
CA GLY A 239 22.22 32.07 -4.90
C GLY A 239 22.48 31.08 -6.01
N LEU A 240 21.67 31.12 -7.05
CA LEU A 240 21.72 30.26 -8.22
C LEU A 240 22.40 30.96 -9.39
N TYR A 241 23.22 30.22 -10.11
CA TYR A 241 23.99 30.70 -11.25
C TYR A 241 23.85 29.74 -12.44
N VAL A 242 24.09 30.27 -13.62
CA VAL A 242 24.22 29.49 -14.87
C VAL A 242 25.58 29.80 -15.46
N LEU A 243 26.34 28.75 -15.77
CA LEU A 243 27.59 28.82 -16.52
C LEU A 243 27.31 28.42 -17.96
N ASP A 244 27.61 29.29 -18.91
CA ASP A 244 27.47 29.02 -20.34
C ASP A 244 28.73 28.37 -20.95
N ASN A 245 28.66 27.98 -22.22
CA ASN A 245 29.76 27.37 -22.96
C ASN A 245 30.97 28.32 -23.18
N ASN A 246 30.77 29.61 -23.03
CA ASN A 246 31.84 30.58 -23.15
C ASN A 246 32.60 30.76 -21.84
N GLY A 247 32.14 30.11 -20.76
CA GLY A 247 32.70 30.25 -19.42
C GLY A 247 32.18 31.48 -18.68
N GLU A 248 31.10 32.11 -19.15
CA GLU A 248 30.45 33.23 -18.47
C GLU A 248 29.52 32.76 -17.38
N LEU A 249 29.71 33.24 -16.14
CA LEU A 249 28.89 32.92 -14.99
C LEU A 249 27.85 34.03 -14.75
N THR A 250 26.58 33.72 -14.98
CA THR A 250 25.46 34.65 -14.79
C THR A 250 24.66 34.27 -13.55
N ARG A 251 24.40 35.19 -12.64
CA ARG A 251 23.48 34.99 -11.52
C ARG A 251 22.02 35.08 -12.02
N VAL A 252 21.25 34.04 -11.76
CA VAL A 252 19.87 33.94 -12.25
C VAL A 252 18.83 34.03 -11.14
N SER A 253 19.25 33.87 -9.86
CA SER A 253 18.34 33.98 -8.72
C SER A 253 18.00 35.42 -8.38
N GLN A 254 16.77 35.66 -7.93
CA GLN A 254 16.35 36.96 -7.40
C GLN A 254 17.05 37.26 -6.07
N LYS A 255 16.99 38.54 -5.61
CA LYS A 255 17.62 38.96 -4.34
C LYS A 255 16.81 38.65 -3.09
N GLU A 256 15.83 37.74 -3.16
CA GLU A 256 15.03 37.31 -2.02
C GLU A 256 15.86 36.53 -1.00
N SER A 257 15.48 36.60 0.27
CA SER A 257 16.21 35.94 1.38
C SER A 257 16.28 34.42 1.27
N ALA A 258 15.36 33.80 0.58
CA ALA A 258 15.34 32.35 0.35
C ALA A 258 16.58 31.87 -0.41
N TRP A 259 17.01 32.63 -1.44
CA TRP A 259 18.17 32.32 -2.26
C TRP A 259 19.53 32.54 -1.58
N GLN A 260 19.51 32.99 -0.33
CA GLN A 260 20.72 33.12 0.50
C GLN A 260 20.97 31.86 1.35
N GLN A 261 20.13 30.84 1.23
CA GLN A 261 20.32 29.52 1.86
C GLN A 261 21.01 28.54 0.89
N PRO A 262 21.63 27.47 1.41
CA PRO A 262 22.30 26.49 0.56
C PRO A 262 21.37 25.87 -0.46
N ILE A 263 21.76 25.87 -1.72
CA ILE A 263 21.05 25.18 -2.79
C ILE A 263 21.63 23.77 -2.89
N ARG A 264 20.88 22.77 -2.47
CA ARG A 264 21.34 21.37 -2.35
C ARG A 264 20.99 20.51 -3.56
N SER A 265 19.88 20.81 -4.24
CA SER A 265 19.39 19.99 -5.35
C SER A 265 18.91 20.85 -6.49
N ILE A 266 19.25 20.46 -7.71
CA ILE A 266 18.82 21.08 -8.96
C ILE A 266 18.31 19.95 -9.85
N CYS A 267 17.04 20.01 -10.25
CA CYS A 267 16.38 18.94 -10.99
C CYS A 267 15.54 19.51 -12.15
N PRO A 268 15.67 19.00 -13.39
CA PRO A 268 14.81 19.41 -14.49
C PRO A 268 13.40 18.81 -14.28
N TYR A 269 12.36 19.63 -14.40
CA TYR A 269 10.98 19.15 -14.38
C TYR A 269 10.46 18.88 -15.80
N ASN A 270 10.63 19.85 -16.69
CA ASN A 270 10.25 19.73 -18.08
C ASN A 270 11.16 20.62 -18.97
N SER A 271 10.85 20.75 -20.25
CA SER A 271 11.64 21.59 -21.18
C SER A 271 11.66 23.08 -20.83
N LYS A 272 10.77 23.58 -19.95
CA LYS A 272 10.64 25.00 -19.61
C LYS A 272 11.07 25.30 -18.19
N THR A 273 10.98 24.35 -17.28
CA THR A 273 11.06 24.58 -15.82
C THR A 273 12.15 23.72 -15.18
N MET A 274 12.95 24.32 -14.31
CA MET A 274 13.89 23.69 -13.40
C MET A 274 13.37 23.78 -11.98
N LEU A 275 13.53 22.73 -11.19
CA LEU A 275 13.21 22.70 -9.76
C LEU A 275 14.49 22.88 -8.94
N ILE A 276 14.40 23.66 -7.89
CA ILE A 276 15.53 24.04 -7.03
C ILE A 276 15.17 23.72 -5.58
N GLY A 277 15.90 22.79 -4.98
CA GLY A 277 15.77 22.43 -3.57
C GLY A 277 16.67 23.33 -2.71
N ILE A 278 16.06 24.14 -1.86
CA ILE A 278 16.74 25.10 -0.99
C ILE A 278 16.62 24.62 0.46
N ASP A 279 17.77 24.51 1.13
CA ASP A 279 17.85 24.06 2.51
C ASP A 279 17.06 24.99 3.45
N GLY A 280 16.07 24.44 4.16
CA GLY A 280 15.19 25.18 5.08
C GLY A 280 14.17 26.10 4.40
N LYS A 281 14.00 26.04 3.06
CA LYS A 281 13.06 26.88 2.32
C LYS A 281 12.09 26.12 1.41
N GLY A 282 12.30 24.81 1.22
CA GLY A 282 11.45 23.97 0.36
C GLY A 282 11.92 23.97 -1.10
N VAL A 283 10.97 23.77 -2.01
CA VAL A 283 11.19 23.59 -3.45
C VAL A 283 10.74 24.85 -4.20
N TYR A 284 11.62 25.39 -5.00
CA TYR A 284 11.35 26.52 -5.89
C TYR A 284 11.37 26.05 -7.34
N TRP A 285 10.57 26.68 -8.18
CA TRP A 285 10.66 26.55 -9.64
C TRP A 285 11.35 27.77 -10.23
N ILE A 286 12.03 27.59 -11.37
CA ILE A 286 12.64 28.65 -12.15
C ILE A 286 12.54 28.31 -13.63
N ASP A 287 12.30 29.32 -14.48
CA ASP A 287 12.31 29.13 -15.94
C ASP A 287 13.70 28.75 -16.43
N ARG A 288 13.82 27.82 -17.35
CA ARG A 288 15.12 27.39 -17.92
C ARG A 288 15.69 28.40 -18.93
N ARG A 289 14.87 29.35 -19.37
CA ARG A 289 15.27 30.46 -20.26
C ARG A 289 14.89 31.80 -19.64
N PRO A 290 15.68 32.83 -19.85
CA PRO A 290 15.30 34.19 -19.49
C PRO A 290 14.15 34.67 -20.40
N ASP A 291 13.36 35.61 -19.89
CA ASP A 291 12.37 36.34 -20.70
C ASP A 291 13.06 37.32 -21.68
N GLU A 292 12.26 38.07 -22.46
CA GLU A 292 12.75 39.07 -23.43
C GLU A 292 13.58 40.19 -22.78
N GLN A 293 13.50 40.34 -21.46
CA GLN A 293 14.25 41.31 -20.67
C GLN A 293 15.51 40.71 -20.03
N GLY A 294 15.83 39.44 -20.33
CA GLY A 294 16.97 38.74 -19.76
C GLY A 294 16.78 38.23 -18.30
N GLN A 295 15.52 38.23 -17.79
CA GLN A 295 15.24 37.83 -16.42
C GLN A 295 14.64 36.44 -16.35
N TYR A 296 15.10 35.66 -15.38
CA TYR A 296 14.54 34.34 -15.07
C TYR A 296 13.38 34.47 -14.07
N LYS A 297 12.21 34.03 -14.44
CA LYS A 297 11.06 33.97 -13.53
C LYS A 297 11.23 32.79 -12.59
N SER A 298 10.93 32.98 -11.32
CA SER A 298 11.01 31.96 -10.29
C SER A 298 9.92 32.15 -9.22
N GLY A 299 9.63 31.14 -8.46
CA GLY A 299 8.68 31.20 -7.36
C GLY A 299 8.75 29.96 -6.47
N LEU A 300 8.15 30.05 -5.28
CA LEU A 300 7.97 28.91 -4.40
C LEU A 300 6.97 27.92 -5.02
N LEU A 301 7.32 26.63 -5.04
CA LEU A 301 6.42 25.56 -5.50
C LEU A 301 5.84 24.79 -4.31
N PHE A 302 6.69 24.29 -3.42
CA PHE A 302 6.29 23.49 -2.24
C PHE A 302 7.12 23.88 -1.02
N ASP A 303 6.48 23.92 0.15
CA ASP A 303 7.16 24.01 1.45
C ASP A 303 6.43 23.20 2.54
N ALA A 304 6.91 23.25 3.77
CA ALA A 304 6.32 22.58 4.93
C ALA A 304 5.60 23.58 5.87
N ASN A 305 5.42 24.84 5.45
CA ASN A 305 4.73 25.84 6.26
C ASN A 305 3.21 25.73 6.04
N GLU A 306 2.43 26.29 6.95
CA GLU A 306 0.99 26.42 6.74
C GLU A 306 0.70 27.34 5.55
N GLY A 307 -0.10 26.82 4.59
CA GLY A 307 -0.46 27.57 3.39
C GLY A 307 -0.68 26.68 2.17
N PRO A 308 -0.96 27.26 1.00
CA PRO A 308 -1.25 26.49 -0.22
C PRO A 308 -0.10 25.62 -0.70
N GLN A 309 1.14 26.05 -0.45
CA GLN A 309 2.37 25.33 -0.78
C GLN A 309 2.83 24.36 0.31
N GLY A 310 2.16 24.33 1.47
CA GLY A 310 2.49 23.56 2.66
C GLY A 310 2.12 22.10 2.54
N VAL A 311 2.78 21.39 1.62
CA VAL A 311 2.53 19.99 1.29
C VAL A 311 3.69 19.08 1.67
N LEU A 312 4.82 19.63 2.11
CA LEU A 312 6.01 18.88 2.50
C LEU A 312 6.02 18.59 4.00
N HIS A 313 6.68 17.50 4.38
CA HIS A 313 6.94 17.15 5.78
C HIS A 313 8.26 17.72 6.31
N GLY A 314 9.06 18.37 5.45
CA GLY A 314 10.29 19.04 5.85
C GLY A 314 10.81 20.02 4.81
N ASN A 315 11.26 21.19 5.25
CA ASN A 315 11.81 22.27 4.39
C ASN A 315 13.29 22.14 4.03
N GLY A 316 14.03 21.24 4.68
CA GLY A 316 15.43 20.99 4.41
C GLY A 316 15.61 20.05 3.22
N ILE A 317 15.50 20.54 1.99
CA ILE A 317 15.55 19.73 0.78
C ILE A 317 17.00 19.41 0.41
N TYR A 318 17.35 18.12 0.42
CA TYR A 318 18.71 17.64 0.13
C TYR A 318 18.84 16.99 -1.24
N SER A 319 17.80 16.32 -1.71
CA SER A 319 17.80 15.70 -3.02
C SER A 319 16.39 15.65 -3.62
N MET A 320 16.30 15.82 -4.92
CA MET A 320 15.05 15.67 -5.69
C MET A 320 15.36 15.01 -7.01
N ILE A 321 14.37 14.26 -7.52
CA ILE A 321 14.35 13.78 -8.89
C ILE A 321 12.95 13.96 -9.48
N CYS A 322 12.87 14.06 -10.79
CA CYS A 322 11.67 13.79 -11.55
C CYS A 322 11.83 12.37 -12.11
N ASP A 323 10.91 11.48 -11.74
CA ASP A 323 10.97 10.11 -12.19
C ASP A 323 10.48 9.96 -13.65
N SER A 324 10.60 8.76 -14.21
CA SER A 324 10.18 8.45 -15.58
C SER A 324 8.66 8.60 -15.84
N TRP A 325 7.87 8.79 -14.78
CA TRP A 325 6.42 9.02 -14.84
C TRP A 325 6.02 10.46 -14.48
N GLU A 326 6.98 11.39 -14.52
CA GLU A 326 6.78 12.80 -14.21
C GLU A 326 6.42 13.09 -12.73
N ASN A 327 6.59 12.13 -11.81
CA ASN A 327 6.45 12.40 -10.39
C ASN A 327 7.67 13.15 -9.86
N ILE A 328 7.43 14.11 -8.98
CA ILE A 328 8.51 14.82 -8.27
C ILE A 328 8.72 14.09 -6.94
N VAL A 329 9.87 13.43 -6.77
CA VAL A 329 10.27 12.75 -5.55
C VAL A 329 11.23 13.63 -4.79
N ILE A 330 10.87 14.01 -3.56
CA ILE A 330 11.54 15.04 -2.76
C ILE A 330 12.02 14.42 -1.46
N GLY A 331 13.31 14.43 -1.23
CA GLY A 331 13.94 13.95 -0.01
C GLY A 331 14.40 15.09 0.87
N SER A 332 13.94 15.07 2.12
CA SER A 332 14.27 16.08 3.11
C SER A 332 15.18 15.56 4.22
N TYR A 333 15.81 16.48 4.94
CA TYR A 333 16.69 16.17 6.08
C TYR A 333 15.92 15.61 7.30
N SER A 334 14.63 15.94 7.45
CA SER A 334 13.86 15.61 8.65
C SER A 334 12.47 15.07 8.40
N GLY A 335 11.97 15.12 7.16
CA GLY A 335 10.61 14.76 6.82
C GLY A 335 10.48 13.52 5.93
N GLY A 336 11.54 12.71 5.74
CA GLY A 336 11.45 11.54 4.87
C GLY A 336 11.35 11.89 3.39
N ILE A 337 10.48 11.21 2.67
CA ILE A 337 10.24 11.41 1.23
C ILE A 337 8.80 11.86 0.98
N ASP A 338 8.66 12.96 0.27
CA ASP A 338 7.39 13.43 -0.28
C ASP A 338 7.36 13.18 -1.79
N ILE A 339 6.23 12.67 -2.30
CA ILE A 339 6.03 12.38 -3.72
C ILE A 339 4.84 13.21 -4.21
N ALA A 340 5.11 14.17 -5.11
CA ALA A 340 4.09 14.93 -5.81
C ALA A 340 3.85 14.32 -7.19
N ARG A 341 2.63 13.79 -7.40
CA ARG A 341 2.22 13.16 -8.66
C ARG A 341 1.39 14.15 -9.47
N PRO A 342 1.75 14.44 -10.71
CA PRO A 342 0.93 15.32 -11.55
C PRO A 342 -0.43 14.68 -11.80
N VAL A 343 -1.48 15.43 -11.48
CA VAL A 343 -2.85 15.08 -11.86
C VAL A 343 -3.07 15.66 -13.23
N GLY A 344 -3.51 14.86 -14.19
CA GLY A 344 -3.85 15.37 -15.53
C GLY A 344 -4.85 16.54 -15.42
N SER A 345 -4.86 17.47 -16.35
CA SER A 345 -5.52 18.79 -16.34
C SER A 345 -7.04 18.83 -16.02
N THR A 346 -7.61 17.74 -15.57
CA THR A 346 -9.04 17.49 -15.43
C THR A 346 -9.51 17.15 -14.02
N SER A 347 -8.62 17.08 -13.04
CA SER A 347 -8.98 16.90 -11.63
C SER A 347 -8.51 18.11 -10.83
N ALA A 348 -9.35 18.57 -9.90
CA ALA A 348 -9.03 19.65 -8.99
C ALA A 348 -9.31 19.22 -7.56
N VAL A 349 -8.49 19.67 -6.63
CA VAL A 349 -8.67 19.49 -5.18
C VAL A 349 -8.83 20.85 -4.54
N PHE A 350 -9.88 21.05 -3.77
CA PHE A 350 -10.13 22.27 -3.02
C PHE A 350 -9.92 21.99 -1.55
N ARG A 351 -9.14 22.85 -0.88
CA ARG A 351 -8.87 22.77 0.56
C ARG A 351 -9.07 24.13 1.22
N HIS A 352 -9.26 24.10 2.52
CA HIS A 352 -9.19 25.31 3.33
C HIS A 352 -7.72 25.73 3.47
N GLU A 353 -7.47 27.02 3.22
CA GLU A 353 -6.17 27.64 3.40
C GLU A 353 -6.29 28.74 4.44
N GLN A 354 -5.48 28.67 5.48
CA GLN A 354 -5.52 29.67 6.54
C GLN A 354 -5.21 31.08 6.00
N ASN A 355 -6.04 32.05 6.36
CA ASN A 355 -5.94 33.45 5.91
C ASN A 355 -6.14 33.68 4.39
N ASN A 356 -6.60 32.67 3.63
CA ASN A 356 -6.95 32.83 2.22
C ASN A 356 -8.46 32.80 2.01
N GLN A 357 -9.05 33.97 1.68
CA GLN A 357 -10.47 34.05 1.36
C GLN A 357 -10.86 33.45 0.00
N GLN A 358 -9.88 33.04 -0.81
CA GLN A 358 -10.08 32.38 -2.11
C GLN A 358 -9.89 30.85 -1.97
N SER A 359 -10.32 30.29 -0.83
CA SER A 359 -10.24 28.85 -0.53
C SER A 359 -11.52 28.39 0.20
N LEU A 360 -11.68 27.09 0.48
CA LEU A 360 -12.81 26.58 1.26
C LEU A 360 -12.88 27.22 2.66
N LEU A 361 -14.08 27.32 3.23
CA LEU A 361 -14.26 27.76 4.61
C LEU A 361 -13.75 26.73 5.63
N ASN A 362 -13.87 25.44 5.31
CA ASN A 362 -13.40 24.34 6.14
C ASN A 362 -13.10 23.10 5.26
N ASN A 363 -12.18 22.23 5.68
CA ASN A 363 -11.84 21.02 4.95
C ASN A 363 -12.90 19.92 5.02
N HIS A 364 -13.73 19.90 6.06
CA HIS A 364 -14.83 18.94 6.15
C HIS A 364 -15.99 19.40 5.27
N VAL A 365 -16.14 18.82 4.08
CA VAL A 365 -17.20 19.14 3.12
C VAL A 365 -18.33 18.14 3.25
N ASN A 366 -19.41 18.51 3.91
CA ASN A 366 -20.55 17.63 4.22
C ASN A 366 -21.49 17.42 3.03
N CYS A 367 -21.63 18.42 2.16
CA CYS A 367 -22.54 18.35 1.02
C CYS A 367 -22.04 19.20 -0.15
N VAL A 368 -22.42 18.81 -1.36
CA VAL A 368 -22.07 19.52 -2.59
C VAL A 368 -23.30 19.67 -3.47
N LEU A 369 -23.38 20.80 -4.16
CA LEU A 369 -24.51 21.12 -5.05
C LEU A 369 -24.01 21.80 -6.32
N ARG A 370 -24.48 21.36 -7.46
CA ARG A 370 -24.37 22.08 -8.73
C ARG A 370 -25.45 23.14 -8.78
N VAL A 371 -25.09 24.42 -8.66
CA VAL A 371 -26.02 25.57 -8.72
C VAL A 371 -26.34 25.91 -10.17
N SER A 372 -25.33 25.97 -11.02
CA SER A 372 -25.49 26.23 -12.46
C SER A 372 -24.39 25.53 -13.28
N SER A 373 -24.32 25.81 -14.58
CA SER A 373 -23.21 25.34 -15.42
C SER A 373 -21.84 25.91 -14.98
N SER A 374 -21.84 27.07 -14.31
CA SER A 374 -20.63 27.81 -13.92
C SER A 374 -20.51 28.07 -12.42
N LEU A 375 -21.41 27.55 -11.58
CA LEU A 375 -21.38 27.78 -10.14
C LEU A 375 -21.65 26.50 -9.39
N MET A 376 -20.79 26.18 -8.43
CA MET A 376 -20.97 25.08 -7.47
C MET A 376 -21.01 25.60 -6.03
N ALA A 377 -21.70 24.89 -5.15
CA ALA A 377 -21.77 25.16 -3.74
C ALA A 377 -21.25 23.96 -2.94
N MET A 378 -20.52 24.23 -1.89
CA MET A 378 -19.94 23.25 -0.97
C MET A 378 -20.30 23.66 0.46
N GLY A 379 -21.12 22.85 1.13
CA GLY A 379 -21.47 23.02 2.53
C GLY A 379 -20.45 22.36 3.43
N THR A 380 -19.95 23.09 4.41
CA THR A 380 -18.86 22.68 5.30
C THR A 380 -19.27 22.83 6.77
N ASP A 381 -18.38 22.42 7.68
CA ASP A 381 -18.57 22.65 9.13
C ASP A 381 -18.52 24.13 9.52
N ASN A 382 -18.16 25.03 8.62
CA ASN A 382 -18.02 26.47 8.87
C ASN A 382 -18.81 27.35 7.87
N GLY A 383 -19.81 26.79 7.20
CA GLY A 383 -20.66 27.54 6.27
C GLY A 383 -20.65 26.98 4.86
N VAL A 384 -21.10 27.82 3.92
CA VAL A 384 -21.19 27.49 2.49
C VAL A 384 -20.17 28.28 1.69
N SER A 385 -19.39 27.57 0.90
CA SER A 385 -18.46 28.10 -0.09
C SER A 385 -19.05 27.95 -1.49
N LEU A 386 -19.23 29.06 -2.19
CA LEU A 386 -19.65 29.13 -3.58
C LEU A 386 -18.39 29.35 -4.45
N PHE A 387 -18.23 28.55 -5.49
CA PHE A 387 -17.08 28.64 -6.38
C PHE A 387 -17.50 28.65 -7.84
N ASN A 388 -16.94 29.60 -8.60
CA ASN A 388 -17.09 29.66 -10.04
C ASN A 388 -15.79 29.21 -10.72
N PRO A 389 -15.72 28.01 -11.33
CA PRO A 389 -14.51 27.48 -11.95
C PRO A 389 -14.06 28.24 -13.20
N GLN A 390 -14.93 29.03 -13.85
CA GLN A 390 -14.58 29.83 -15.03
C GLN A 390 -13.82 31.09 -14.68
N THR A 391 -14.16 31.71 -13.54
CA THR A 391 -13.56 32.97 -13.09
C THR A 391 -12.57 32.77 -11.94
N GLY A 392 -12.54 31.61 -11.31
CA GLY A 392 -11.76 31.32 -10.09
C GLY A 392 -12.30 32.06 -8.86
N PHE A 393 -13.49 32.65 -8.93
CA PHE A 393 -14.05 33.48 -7.86
C PHE A 393 -14.72 32.65 -6.79
N TRP A 394 -14.40 32.94 -5.52
CA TRP A 394 -15.02 32.39 -4.34
C TRP A 394 -15.92 33.40 -3.65
N GLN A 395 -17.05 32.91 -3.13
CA GLN A 395 -17.95 33.66 -2.27
C GLN A 395 -18.39 32.78 -1.09
N HIS A 396 -18.41 33.33 0.11
CA HIS A 396 -18.74 32.59 1.33
C HIS A 396 -19.96 33.19 2.03
N THR A 397 -20.79 32.28 2.58
CA THR A 397 -22.01 32.63 3.29
C THR A 397 -22.29 31.63 4.41
N CYS A 398 -23.26 31.88 5.26
CA CYS A 398 -23.62 31.06 6.44
C CYS A 398 -22.38 30.72 7.30
N ARG A 399 -21.46 31.68 7.51
CA ARG A 399 -20.25 31.46 8.30
C ARG A 399 -20.56 31.02 9.72
N ASP A 400 -19.68 30.20 10.30
CA ASP A 400 -19.80 29.67 11.67
C ASP A 400 -21.04 28.76 11.90
N ILE A 401 -21.57 28.19 10.82
CA ILE A 401 -22.73 27.27 10.82
C ILE A 401 -22.36 25.98 10.13
N VAL A 402 -22.60 24.84 10.76
CA VAL A 402 -22.42 23.51 10.15
C VAL A 402 -23.54 23.25 9.15
N VAL A 403 -23.20 23.06 7.88
CA VAL A 403 -24.15 22.81 6.79
C VAL A 403 -24.08 21.36 6.37
N LEU A 404 -25.22 20.66 6.45
CA LEU A 404 -25.30 19.21 6.21
C LEU A 404 -25.91 18.82 4.87
N SER A 405 -26.82 19.65 4.32
CA SER A 405 -27.46 19.41 3.02
C SER A 405 -27.74 20.71 2.29
N LEU A 406 -27.64 20.67 0.96
CA LEU A 406 -27.95 21.79 0.07
C LEU A 406 -28.94 21.35 -1.01
N CYS A 407 -29.96 22.17 -1.30
CA CYS A 407 -30.82 21.94 -2.45
C CYS A 407 -31.20 23.25 -3.16
N MET A 408 -31.54 23.14 -4.45
CA MET A 408 -32.06 24.30 -5.23
C MET A 408 -33.55 24.46 -5.01
N ALA A 409 -33.95 25.68 -4.62
CA ALA A 409 -35.34 26.03 -4.58
C ALA A 409 -35.87 26.42 -5.97
N PRO A 410 -37.18 26.28 -6.24
CA PRO A 410 -37.79 26.66 -7.53
C PRO A 410 -37.59 28.13 -7.91
N ASN A 411 -37.40 29.03 -6.95
CA ASN A 411 -37.14 30.45 -7.14
C ASN A 411 -35.67 30.79 -7.52
N GLY A 412 -34.79 29.74 -7.61
CA GLY A 412 -33.38 29.90 -7.90
C GLY A 412 -32.49 30.25 -6.71
N SER A 413 -33.03 30.29 -5.46
CA SER A 413 -32.24 30.36 -4.25
C SER A 413 -31.71 28.97 -3.84
N ILE A 414 -30.71 28.94 -2.97
CA ILE A 414 -30.16 27.71 -2.40
C ILE A 414 -30.71 27.58 -0.99
N LEU A 415 -31.26 26.42 -0.63
CA LEU A 415 -31.59 26.11 0.75
C LEU A 415 -30.46 25.31 1.38
N ALA A 416 -30.07 25.69 2.59
CA ALA A 416 -29.02 25.06 3.38
C ALA A 416 -29.60 24.50 4.68
N ALA A 417 -29.59 23.18 4.83
CA ALA A 417 -29.91 22.48 6.07
C ALA A 417 -28.71 22.50 7.01
N THR A 418 -28.97 22.80 8.28
CA THR A 418 -27.90 23.04 9.26
C THR A 418 -28.03 22.15 10.49
N TYR A 419 -26.91 21.98 11.19
CA TYR A 419 -26.86 21.29 12.48
C TYR A 419 -27.19 22.29 13.60
N GLY A 420 -28.44 22.31 14.05
CA GLY A 420 -28.92 23.12 15.19
C GLY A 420 -29.44 24.52 14.87
N ASN A 421 -29.43 24.97 13.58
CA ASN A 421 -29.95 26.33 13.22
C ASN A 421 -31.11 26.26 12.22
N GLY A 422 -31.69 25.10 11.93
CA GLY A 422 -32.77 24.91 10.99
C GLY A 422 -32.34 25.02 9.53
N VAL A 423 -33.14 25.66 8.68
CA VAL A 423 -32.89 25.81 7.24
C VAL A 423 -32.71 27.30 6.91
N TYR A 424 -31.62 27.60 6.21
CA TYR A 424 -31.30 28.93 5.67
C TYR A 424 -31.63 29.01 4.19
N GLU A 425 -32.10 30.20 3.75
CA GLU A 425 -32.18 30.53 2.35
C GLU A 425 -31.00 31.43 1.97
N ILE A 426 -30.30 31.05 0.92
CA ILE A 426 -29.19 31.77 0.32
C ILE A 426 -29.67 32.31 -1.03
N ALA A 427 -29.85 33.62 -1.09
CA ALA A 427 -30.27 34.31 -2.29
C ALA A 427 -29.16 34.28 -3.38
N PRO A 428 -29.47 34.48 -4.67
CA PRO A 428 -28.48 34.48 -5.76
C PRO A 428 -27.33 35.51 -5.59
N ASN A 429 -27.56 36.57 -4.78
CA ASN A 429 -26.53 37.55 -4.42
C ASN A 429 -25.58 37.06 -3.29
N GLY A 430 -25.84 35.86 -2.73
CA GLY A 430 -25.07 35.26 -1.64
C GLY A 430 -25.48 35.70 -0.23
N SER A 431 -26.51 36.58 -0.07
CA SER A 431 -27.07 36.89 1.26
C SER A 431 -27.82 35.67 1.80
N ALA A 432 -27.61 35.34 3.07
CA ALA A 432 -28.29 34.26 3.75
C ALA A 432 -29.14 34.73 4.92
N HIS A 433 -30.29 34.10 5.10
CA HIS A 433 -31.16 34.34 6.25
C HIS A 433 -31.88 33.07 6.68
N PRO A 434 -32.22 32.91 7.98
CA PRO A 434 -32.94 31.74 8.45
C PRO A 434 -34.37 31.75 7.87
N LEU A 435 -34.79 30.60 7.33
CA LEU A 435 -36.10 30.47 6.68
C LEU A 435 -37.06 29.62 7.51
N TYR A 436 -36.63 28.43 7.96
CA TYR A 436 -37.42 27.50 8.74
C TYR A 436 -36.64 27.05 9.98
N ASN A 437 -37.27 27.13 11.14
CA ASN A 437 -36.70 26.72 12.44
C ASN A 437 -37.82 26.40 13.44
N GLU A 438 -37.43 26.01 14.67
CA GLU A 438 -38.36 25.77 15.77
C GLU A 438 -39.05 27.08 16.22
N GLU A 439 -38.37 28.22 16.19
CA GLU A 439 -38.88 29.49 16.65
C GLU A 439 -40.09 29.96 15.82
N ASN A 440 -40.05 29.75 14.49
CA ASN A 440 -41.16 30.09 13.61
C ASN A 440 -42.24 28.97 13.50
N GLY A 441 -42.07 27.89 14.28
CA GLY A 441 -43.02 26.77 14.39
C GLY A 441 -43.07 25.87 13.16
N THR A 442 -42.14 25.99 12.21
CA THR A 442 -42.07 25.12 11.01
C THR A 442 -41.42 23.79 11.31
N LEU A 443 -40.36 23.79 12.12
CA LEU A 443 -39.63 22.61 12.54
C LEU A 443 -39.96 22.22 13.98
N GLN A 444 -39.78 20.95 14.32
CA GLN A 444 -39.79 20.40 15.67
C GLN A 444 -38.40 20.14 16.22
N ASP A 445 -37.36 20.22 15.33
CA ASP A 445 -35.97 20.05 15.65
C ASP A 445 -35.14 20.81 14.62
N ASN A 446 -34.26 21.69 15.09
CA ASN A 446 -33.38 22.49 14.23
C ASN A 446 -32.20 21.74 13.61
N HIS A 447 -32.00 20.42 13.93
CA HIS A 447 -31.00 19.58 13.33
C HIS A 447 -31.52 18.94 12.06
N VAL A 448 -31.32 19.62 10.92
CA VAL A 448 -31.84 19.19 9.62
C VAL A 448 -30.71 18.54 8.81
N PHE A 449 -30.86 17.25 8.46
CA PHE A 449 -29.84 16.45 7.79
C PHE A 449 -30.05 16.34 6.28
N SER A 450 -31.29 16.42 5.80
CA SER A 450 -31.59 16.23 4.39
C SER A 450 -32.72 17.12 3.89
N LEU A 451 -32.58 17.64 2.67
CA LEU A 451 -33.55 18.45 1.98
C LEU A 451 -33.89 17.85 0.62
N LEU A 452 -35.14 17.91 0.21
CA LEU A 452 -35.59 17.47 -1.10
C LEU A 452 -36.80 18.32 -1.55
N PHE A 453 -36.80 18.84 -2.77
CA PHE A 453 -37.98 19.27 -3.47
C PHE A 453 -38.53 18.10 -4.30
N ASP A 454 -39.81 17.77 -4.10
CA ASP A 454 -40.48 16.80 -4.96
C ASP A 454 -40.93 17.43 -6.29
N ARG A 455 -41.41 16.61 -7.23
CA ARG A 455 -41.89 17.09 -8.56
C ARG A 455 -43.10 17.98 -8.50
N LYS A 456 -43.82 18.01 -7.37
CA LYS A 456 -44.97 18.92 -7.15
C LYS A 456 -44.50 20.27 -6.61
N GLY A 457 -43.22 20.39 -6.22
CA GLY A 457 -42.64 21.58 -5.63
C GLY A 457 -42.82 21.65 -4.11
N ASP A 458 -43.24 20.58 -3.43
CA ASP A 458 -43.28 20.54 -1.97
C ASP A 458 -41.84 20.28 -1.44
N LEU A 459 -41.50 21.04 -0.39
CA LEU A 459 -40.19 20.85 0.27
C LEU A 459 -40.30 19.83 1.41
N TRP A 460 -39.41 18.85 1.37
CA TRP A 460 -39.22 17.85 2.42
C TRP A 460 -38.00 18.16 3.23
N MET A 461 -38.15 18.18 4.56
CA MET A 461 -37.06 18.47 5.53
C MET A 461 -36.96 17.33 6.51
N GLY A 462 -35.83 16.58 6.44
CA GLY A 462 -35.51 15.44 7.29
C GLY A 462 -34.72 15.88 8.52
N CYS A 463 -35.29 15.67 9.71
CA CYS A 463 -34.72 16.08 10.98
C CYS A 463 -34.11 14.90 11.74
N LEU A 464 -33.24 15.19 12.72
CA LEU A 464 -32.63 14.20 13.60
C LEU A 464 -33.67 13.59 14.54
N ASP A 465 -34.23 14.36 15.44
CA ASP A 465 -35.19 13.88 16.44
C ASP A 465 -36.64 14.45 16.25
N GLY A 466 -36.83 15.38 15.31
CA GLY A 466 -38.13 15.89 14.90
C GLY A 466 -38.80 14.99 13.85
N ALA A 467 -40.11 15.21 13.63
CA ALA A 467 -40.85 14.58 12.54
C ALA A 467 -40.32 15.04 11.17
N LEU A 468 -40.40 14.18 10.15
CA LEU A 468 -40.18 14.56 8.76
C LEU A 468 -41.24 15.58 8.33
N VAL A 469 -40.84 16.75 7.85
CA VAL A 469 -41.73 17.83 7.48
C VAL A 469 -41.92 17.91 5.98
N GLN A 470 -43.17 17.87 5.49
CA GLN A 470 -43.57 18.21 4.13
C GLN A 470 -44.14 19.63 4.14
N LYS A 471 -43.42 20.60 3.60
CA LYS A 471 -43.87 21.97 3.44
C LYS A 471 -44.51 22.15 2.07
N THR A 472 -45.82 22.36 2.08
CA THR A 472 -46.64 22.66 0.88
C THR A 472 -46.94 24.16 0.80
N PRO A 473 -47.42 24.68 -0.32
CA PRO A 473 -47.86 26.06 -0.43
C PRO A 473 -48.96 26.42 0.58
N THR A 474 -49.75 25.43 1.02
CA THR A 474 -50.90 25.64 1.93
C THR A 474 -50.60 25.41 3.42
N GLY A 475 -49.41 24.88 3.76
CA GLY A 475 -49.03 24.60 5.14
C GLY A 475 -48.00 23.52 5.31
N CYS A 476 -47.80 23.03 6.53
CA CYS A 476 -46.87 21.95 6.85
C CYS A 476 -47.63 20.69 7.24
N LYS A 477 -47.17 19.55 6.77
CA LYS A 477 -47.57 18.22 7.25
C LYS A 477 -46.38 17.58 7.95
N TYR A 478 -46.64 16.83 9.05
CA TYR A 478 -45.62 16.17 9.85
C TYR A 478 -45.85 14.67 9.77
N HIS A 479 -44.81 13.96 9.32
CA HIS A 479 -44.79 12.51 9.23
C HIS A 479 -43.92 11.95 10.32
N GLN A 480 -44.39 10.92 11.02
CA GLN A 480 -43.70 10.35 12.19
C GLN A 480 -42.50 9.44 11.76
N VAL A 481 -41.52 10.07 11.11
CA VAL A 481 -40.23 9.46 10.74
C VAL A 481 -39.13 10.36 11.28
N LYS A 482 -38.22 9.77 12.05
CA LYS A 482 -37.09 10.43 12.70
C LYS A 482 -35.77 9.88 12.21
N TYR A 483 -34.66 10.55 12.58
CA TYR A 483 -33.28 10.15 12.24
C TYR A 483 -33.06 10.04 10.74
N VAL A 484 -33.55 11.01 10.00
CA VAL A 484 -33.56 11.04 8.54
C VAL A 484 -32.21 11.50 8.01
N ASN A 485 -31.51 10.59 7.30
CA ASN A 485 -30.23 10.88 6.68
C ASN A 485 -30.35 11.18 5.17
N ALA A 486 -31.27 10.53 4.48
CA ALA A 486 -31.40 10.65 3.03
C ALA A 486 -32.89 10.68 2.59
N LEU A 487 -33.18 11.52 1.61
CA LEU A 487 -34.52 11.67 0.99
C LEU A 487 -34.41 11.46 -0.52
N LEU A 488 -35.37 10.70 -1.10
CA LEU A 488 -35.42 10.47 -2.53
C LEU A 488 -36.86 10.30 -3.01
N GLU A 489 -37.27 11.01 -4.08
CA GLU A 489 -38.56 10.79 -4.71
C GLU A 489 -38.53 9.61 -5.66
N LEU A 490 -39.49 8.67 -5.48
CA LEU A 490 -39.66 7.51 -6.33
C LEU A 490 -40.48 7.81 -7.58
N PRO A 491 -40.48 6.97 -8.65
CA PRO A 491 -41.21 7.20 -9.87
C PRO A 491 -42.72 7.33 -9.68
N ASN A 492 -43.29 6.71 -8.66
CA ASN A 492 -44.72 6.79 -8.30
C ASN A 492 -45.09 8.06 -7.50
N GLY A 493 -44.09 8.95 -7.22
CA GLY A 493 -44.27 10.17 -6.45
C GLY A 493 -44.28 9.96 -4.94
N HIS A 494 -44.01 8.76 -4.43
CA HIS A 494 -43.78 8.55 -3.01
C HIS A 494 -42.35 8.93 -2.65
N ILE A 495 -42.11 9.25 -1.37
CA ILE A 495 -40.81 9.65 -0.88
C ILE A 495 -40.16 8.46 -0.15
N ALA A 496 -39.01 8.01 -0.61
CA ALA A 496 -38.16 7.09 0.10
C ALA A 496 -37.31 7.86 1.12
N VAL A 497 -37.39 7.44 2.38
CA VAL A 497 -36.76 8.08 3.53
C VAL A 497 -35.79 7.11 4.18
N GLY A 498 -34.51 7.35 3.97
CA GLY A 498 -33.42 6.60 4.61
C GLY A 498 -33.13 7.13 5.99
N THR A 499 -33.16 6.25 6.98
CA THR A 499 -32.95 6.60 8.39
C THR A 499 -31.89 5.74 9.04
N ALA A 500 -31.52 6.06 10.27
CA ALA A 500 -30.65 5.20 11.10
C ALA A 500 -31.29 3.84 11.44
N TYR A 501 -32.61 3.66 11.24
CA TYR A 501 -33.35 2.48 11.66
C TYR A 501 -34.06 1.77 10.50
N GLY A 502 -33.81 2.14 9.26
CA GLY A 502 -34.38 1.48 8.10
C GLY A 502 -34.85 2.43 7.01
N LEU A 503 -35.50 1.85 6.00
CA LEU A 503 -36.05 2.57 4.85
C LEU A 503 -37.56 2.67 4.96
N TRP A 504 -38.05 3.89 4.90
CA TRP A 504 -39.48 4.19 4.98
C TRP A 504 -39.96 4.78 3.65
N ILE A 505 -41.18 4.48 3.28
CA ILE A 505 -41.88 5.02 2.12
C ILE A 505 -43.08 5.83 2.61
N VAL A 506 -43.09 7.12 2.24
CA VAL A 506 -44.14 8.09 2.61
C VAL A 506 -44.96 8.43 1.38
N ASP A 507 -46.26 8.28 1.48
CA ASP A 507 -47.23 8.78 0.48
C ASP A 507 -47.55 10.26 0.78
N PRO A 508 -47.11 11.22 -0.07
CA PRO A 508 -47.27 12.66 0.18
C PRO A 508 -48.73 13.13 0.21
N VAL A 509 -49.64 12.34 -0.38
CA VAL A 509 -51.08 12.68 -0.45
C VAL A 509 -51.83 12.21 0.80
N THR A 510 -51.71 10.91 1.10
CA THR A 510 -52.42 10.29 2.22
C THR A 510 -51.72 10.45 3.55
N GLY A 511 -50.43 10.76 3.55
CA GLY A 511 -49.59 10.81 4.74
C GLY A 511 -49.23 9.43 5.30
N LYS A 512 -49.53 8.36 4.59
CA LYS A 512 -49.25 6.99 5.04
C LYS A 512 -47.75 6.72 5.00
N VAL A 513 -47.22 6.17 6.08
CA VAL A 513 -45.83 5.79 6.27
C VAL A 513 -45.74 4.27 6.36
N ASN A 514 -44.92 3.63 5.53
CA ASN A 514 -44.70 2.19 5.55
C ASN A 514 -43.20 1.91 5.55
N GLU A 515 -42.76 0.97 6.34
CA GLU A 515 -41.39 0.45 6.25
C GLU A 515 -41.20 -0.41 4.99
N LEU A 516 -40.12 -0.17 4.23
CA LEU A 516 -39.72 -1.01 3.11
C LEU A 516 -38.70 -2.01 3.60
N ASN A 517 -39.06 -3.27 3.59
CA ASN A 517 -38.13 -4.34 3.87
C ASN A 517 -37.36 -4.70 2.59
N TYR A 518 -36.01 -4.50 2.63
CA TYR A 518 -35.08 -4.78 1.52
C TYR A 518 -34.14 -5.94 1.87
N GLN A 519 -34.68 -7.07 2.28
CA GLN A 519 -33.92 -8.26 2.61
C GLN A 519 -33.23 -8.83 1.35
N ALA A 520 -31.93 -9.01 1.37
CA ALA A 520 -31.17 -9.64 0.30
C ALA A 520 -31.21 -11.17 0.41
N ASP A 521 -30.87 -11.87 -0.68
CA ASP A 521 -30.78 -13.33 -0.72
C ASP A 521 -29.68 -13.93 0.21
N ARG A 522 -28.73 -13.14 0.67
CA ARG A 522 -27.76 -13.50 1.72
C ARG A 522 -28.44 -13.44 3.09
N LYS A 523 -28.28 -14.49 3.90
CA LYS A 523 -29.01 -14.70 5.18
C LYS A 523 -28.49 -13.87 6.35
N ASP A 524 -27.64 -12.89 6.14
CA ASP A 524 -27.09 -12.05 7.19
C ASP A 524 -28.08 -10.93 7.56
N ASP A 525 -28.00 -10.44 8.81
CA ASP A 525 -28.85 -9.38 9.30
C ASP A 525 -28.75 -8.14 8.40
N VAL A 526 -29.92 -7.62 7.96
CA VAL A 526 -29.99 -6.41 7.12
C VAL A 526 -29.45 -5.22 7.91
N ASN A 527 -28.40 -4.57 7.38
CA ASN A 527 -27.94 -3.32 7.97
C ASN A 527 -28.99 -2.21 7.72
N ARG A 528 -29.48 -1.63 8.79
CA ARG A 528 -30.57 -0.67 8.77
C ARG A 528 -30.13 0.79 8.77
N PHE A 529 -28.84 1.07 9.00
CA PHE A 529 -28.32 2.45 9.04
C PHE A 529 -28.06 2.94 7.60
N ILE A 530 -29.01 3.71 7.05
CA ILE A 530 -28.94 4.21 5.67
C ILE A 530 -28.28 5.57 5.64
N LEU A 531 -27.29 5.72 4.75
CA LEU A 531 -26.54 6.96 4.57
C LEU A 531 -26.88 7.68 3.26
N SER A 532 -27.19 6.92 2.20
CA SER A 532 -27.43 7.50 0.87
C SER A 532 -28.44 6.67 0.07
N LEU A 533 -29.11 7.34 -0.86
CA LEU A 533 -30.10 6.75 -1.76
C LEU A 533 -29.85 7.26 -3.19
N LEU A 534 -29.99 6.36 -4.19
CA LEU A 534 -29.97 6.72 -5.60
C LEU A 534 -31.00 5.89 -6.39
N LEU A 535 -31.71 6.54 -7.31
CA LEU A 535 -32.58 5.87 -8.26
C LEU A 535 -31.84 5.70 -9.60
N ASN A 536 -31.65 4.46 -10.04
CA ASN A 536 -31.09 4.13 -11.34
C ASN A 536 -32.21 3.69 -12.31
N GLY A 537 -32.52 4.52 -13.28
CA GLY A 537 -33.68 4.31 -14.14
C GLY A 537 -34.99 4.49 -13.39
N THR A 538 -36.00 3.64 -13.71
CA THR A 538 -37.31 3.67 -13.06
C THR A 538 -37.50 2.57 -12.04
N ASP A 539 -36.58 1.60 -12.00
CA ASP A 539 -36.82 0.31 -11.36
C ASP A 539 -35.84 -0.04 -10.26
N GLU A 540 -34.62 0.50 -10.27
CA GLU A 540 -33.60 0.14 -9.31
C GLU A 540 -33.35 1.23 -8.27
N LEU A 541 -33.64 0.92 -7.01
CA LEU A 541 -33.28 1.74 -5.86
C LEU A 541 -31.98 1.24 -5.24
N TRP A 542 -30.94 2.07 -5.27
CA TRP A 542 -29.67 1.85 -4.63
C TRP A 542 -29.67 2.45 -3.23
N ILE A 543 -29.32 1.65 -2.23
CA ILE A 543 -29.37 1.98 -0.81
C ILE A 543 -27.96 1.82 -0.25
N GLY A 544 -27.31 2.90 0.13
CA GLY A 544 -25.99 2.91 0.77
C GLY A 544 -26.14 2.86 2.28
N THR A 545 -25.44 1.93 2.92
CA THR A 545 -25.53 1.71 4.37
C THR A 545 -24.18 1.88 5.05
N ASP A 546 -24.21 2.06 6.36
CA ASP A 546 -23.02 2.10 7.20
C ASP A 546 -22.65 0.67 7.64
N GLY A 547 -21.62 0.09 6.99
CA GLY A 547 -21.09 -1.25 7.29
C GLY A 547 -21.78 -2.41 6.56
N GLY A 548 -22.95 -2.21 5.89
CA GLY A 548 -23.66 -3.26 5.14
C GLY A 548 -23.40 -3.25 3.63
N GLY A 549 -22.58 -2.34 3.12
CA GLY A 549 -22.38 -2.15 1.69
C GLY A 549 -23.56 -1.44 1.01
N ALA A 550 -23.76 -1.74 -0.28
CA ALA A 550 -24.84 -1.22 -1.08
C ALA A 550 -25.91 -2.31 -1.32
N TYR A 551 -27.18 -1.97 -1.09
CA TYR A 551 -28.31 -2.82 -1.47
C TYR A 551 -28.95 -2.26 -2.73
N ILE A 552 -29.21 -3.13 -3.69
CA ILE A 552 -29.85 -2.80 -4.97
C ILE A 552 -31.22 -3.47 -4.98
N TYR A 553 -32.26 -2.66 -4.75
CA TYR A 553 -33.64 -3.11 -4.65
C TYR A 553 -34.41 -2.80 -5.93
N ASN A 554 -34.97 -3.82 -6.57
CA ASN A 554 -35.81 -3.61 -7.73
C ASN A 554 -37.27 -3.34 -7.29
N LEU A 555 -37.76 -2.16 -7.64
CA LEU A 555 -39.09 -1.66 -7.23
C LEU A 555 -40.26 -2.46 -7.79
N GLN A 556 -40.08 -3.13 -8.95
CA GLN A 556 -41.14 -3.94 -9.59
C GLN A 556 -41.12 -5.38 -9.13
N THR A 557 -39.96 -6.04 -9.19
CA THR A 557 -39.82 -7.46 -8.83
C THR A 557 -39.68 -7.70 -7.34
N LYS A 558 -39.44 -6.66 -6.56
CA LYS A 558 -39.18 -6.65 -5.10
C LYS A 558 -37.98 -7.51 -4.70
N LYS A 559 -37.10 -7.85 -5.65
CA LYS A 559 -35.83 -8.54 -5.37
C LYS A 559 -34.78 -7.54 -4.92
N CYS A 560 -33.95 -7.95 -3.96
CA CYS A 560 -32.84 -7.17 -3.45
C CYS A 560 -31.53 -7.96 -3.57
N ARG A 561 -30.48 -7.29 -3.98
CA ARG A 561 -29.11 -7.79 -4.01
C ARG A 561 -28.23 -6.90 -3.14
N GLN A 562 -27.33 -7.49 -2.40
CA GLN A 562 -26.30 -6.80 -1.62
C GLN A 562 -24.96 -6.84 -2.37
N MET A 563 -24.23 -5.73 -2.31
CA MET A 563 -22.87 -5.57 -2.82
C MET A 563 -21.97 -5.15 -1.67
N THR A 564 -20.86 -5.86 -1.48
CA THR A 564 -19.92 -5.69 -0.37
C THR A 564 -18.48 -5.60 -0.87
N THR A 565 -17.51 -5.56 0.04
CA THR A 565 -16.08 -5.66 -0.29
C THR A 565 -15.73 -6.94 -1.05
N GLU A 566 -16.47 -8.03 -0.86
CA GLU A 566 -16.31 -9.26 -1.66
C GLU A 566 -16.69 -9.07 -3.15
N ASP A 567 -17.55 -8.08 -3.44
CA ASP A 567 -17.96 -7.73 -4.79
C ASP A 567 -17.12 -6.56 -5.37
N GLY A 568 -16.07 -6.13 -4.66
CA GLY A 568 -15.09 -5.11 -5.10
C GLY A 568 -15.34 -3.69 -4.57
N LEU A 569 -16.20 -3.50 -3.55
CA LEU A 569 -16.27 -2.21 -2.87
C LEU A 569 -15.00 -1.97 -2.02
N PRO A 570 -14.48 -0.74 -1.97
CA PRO A 570 -13.35 -0.41 -1.10
C PRO A 570 -13.68 -0.53 0.40
N SER A 571 -14.93 -0.22 0.78
CA SER A 571 -15.46 -0.35 2.14
C SER A 571 -16.95 -0.66 2.11
N ASN A 572 -17.45 -1.33 3.15
CA ASN A 572 -18.87 -1.61 3.33
C ASN A 572 -19.67 -0.40 3.87
N SER A 573 -19.04 0.72 4.18
CA SER A 573 -19.70 1.97 4.55
C SER A 573 -19.85 2.86 3.32
N VAL A 574 -21.03 2.84 2.71
CA VAL A 574 -21.33 3.55 1.45
C VAL A 574 -21.90 4.92 1.73
N ARG A 575 -21.10 5.96 1.50
CA ARG A 575 -21.36 7.35 1.86
C ARG A 575 -22.23 8.08 0.83
N SER A 576 -21.94 7.94 -0.46
CA SER A 576 -22.72 8.61 -1.50
C SER A 576 -22.68 7.88 -2.84
N PHE A 577 -23.67 8.18 -3.68
CA PHE A 577 -23.77 7.70 -5.06
C PHE A 577 -23.91 8.87 -6.02
N CYS A 578 -23.28 8.77 -7.18
CA CYS A 578 -23.61 9.62 -8.31
C CYS A 578 -23.50 8.83 -9.63
N LYS A 579 -24.08 9.36 -10.69
CA LYS A 579 -24.09 8.76 -12.02
C LYS A 579 -23.24 9.59 -12.96
N ASP A 580 -22.33 8.97 -13.68
CA ASP A 580 -21.56 9.65 -14.70
C ASP A 580 -22.25 9.64 -16.10
N HIS A 581 -21.65 10.29 -17.07
CA HIS A 581 -22.19 10.39 -18.42
C HIS A 581 -22.05 9.07 -19.23
N PHE A 582 -21.27 8.09 -18.74
CA PHE A 582 -21.20 6.73 -19.27
C PHE A 582 -22.25 5.79 -18.66
N ASN A 583 -23.17 6.33 -17.86
CA ASN A 583 -24.14 5.56 -17.07
C ASN A 583 -23.53 4.60 -16.06
N ARG A 584 -22.26 4.80 -15.65
CA ARG A 584 -21.67 4.09 -14.53
C ARG A 584 -22.18 4.70 -13.23
N ILE A 585 -22.41 3.88 -12.22
CA ILE A 585 -22.75 4.34 -10.87
C ILE A 585 -21.45 4.43 -10.10
N MET A 586 -21.08 5.65 -9.75
CA MET A 586 -19.95 5.93 -8.86
C MET A 586 -20.41 5.76 -7.42
N ILE A 587 -19.61 5.05 -6.63
CA ILE A 587 -19.89 4.68 -5.24
C ILE A 587 -18.74 5.23 -4.39
N ALA A 588 -19.00 6.29 -3.66
CA ALA A 588 -18.05 6.80 -2.67
C ALA A 588 -18.30 6.08 -1.34
N THR A 589 -17.26 5.46 -0.82
CA THR A 589 -17.30 4.73 0.45
C THR A 589 -16.49 5.47 1.52
N GLU A 590 -16.48 4.98 2.73
CA GLU A 590 -15.65 5.56 3.79
C GLU A 590 -14.17 5.64 3.39
N HIS A 591 -13.63 4.57 2.81
CA HIS A 591 -12.21 4.45 2.48
C HIS A 591 -11.97 4.20 1.00
N GLY A 592 -12.60 4.95 0.11
CA GLY A 592 -12.31 4.80 -1.30
C GLY A 592 -13.49 5.03 -2.22
N LEU A 593 -13.19 5.08 -3.50
CA LEU A 593 -14.15 5.30 -4.58
C LEU A 593 -14.18 4.09 -5.51
N ALA A 594 -15.37 3.64 -5.86
CA ALA A 594 -15.57 2.58 -6.83
C ALA A 594 -16.62 2.98 -7.88
N PHE A 595 -16.70 2.24 -8.97
CA PHE A 595 -17.83 2.36 -9.90
C PHE A 595 -18.35 1.00 -10.34
N VAL A 596 -19.61 0.99 -10.78
CA VAL A 596 -20.26 -0.18 -11.35
C VAL A 596 -20.59 0.07 -12.81
N LYS A 597 -20.14 -0.85 -13.70
CA LYS A 597 -20.43 -0.79 -15.14
C LYS A 597 -21.88 -1.20 -15.42
N PRO A 598 -22.59 -0.53 -16.36
CA PRO A 598 -23.96 -0.90 -16.72
C PRO A 598 -24.11 -2.36 -17.19
N ASN A 599 -23.07 -2.89 -17.86
CA ASN A 599 -23.07 -4.24 -18.42
C ASN A 599 -22.61 -5.32 -17.43
N GLN A 600 -22.08 -4.93 -16.26
CA GLN A 600 -21.61 -5.83 -15.20
C GLN A 600 -22.04 -5.30 -13.83
N PRO A 601 -23.35 -5.27 -13.57
CA PRO A 601 -23.87 -4.65 -12.35
C PRO A 601 -23.56 -5.42 -11.07
N THR A 602 -22.90 -6.59 -11.18
CA THR A 602 -22.59 -7.48 -10.05
C THR A 602 -21.24 -7.23 -9.42
N LYS A 603 -20.34 -6.46 -10.05
CA LYS A 603 -19.00 -6.16 -9.54
C LYS A 603 -18.75 -4.68 -9.55
N ALA A 604 -18.22 -4.17 -8.44
CA ALA A 604 -17.65 -2.85 -8.33
C ALA A 604 -16.16 -2.88 -8.76
N VAL A 605 -15.70 -1.78 -9.31
CA VAL A 605 -14.30 -1.57 -9.66
C VAL A 605 -13.76 -0.44 -8.80
N ASP A 606 -12.81 -0.74 -7.94
CA ASP A 606 -12.12 0.25 -7.12
C ASP A 606 -11.25 1.16 -8.01
N VAL A 607 -11.39 2.47 -7.84
CA VAL A 607 -10.68 3.49 -8.63
C VAL A 607 -9.94 4.52 -7.77
N ASN A 608 -9.82 4.25 -6.50
CA ASN A 608 -9.18 5.17 -5.56
C ASN A 608 -7.74 5.51 -5.98
N TYR A 609 -7.03 4.55 -6.57
CA TYR A 609 -5.68 4.72 -7.10
C TYR A 609 -5.56 5.76 -8.22
N CYS A 610 -6.61 5.95 -9.04
CA CYS A 610 -6.61 6.91 -10.15
C CYS A 610 -6.46 8.36 -9.69
N TYR A 611 -6.79 8.64 -8.44
CA TYR A 611 -6.92 9.98 -7.91
C TYR A 611 -6.01 10.29 -6.72
N GLY A 612 -5.30 9.28 -6.19
CA GLY A 612 -4.42 9.44 -5.03
C GLY A 612 -5.16 9.94 -3.78
N LEU A 613 -6.41 9.54 -3.63
CA LEU A 613 -7.33 10.05 -2.64
C LEU A 613 -7.27 9.18 -1.38
N GLY A 614 -6.38 9.49 -0.47
CA GLY A 614 -6.34 8.87 0.86
C GLY A 614 -7.36 9.46 1.84
N CYS A 615 -8.49 10.05 1.37
CA CYS A 615 -9.45 10.75 2.19
C CYS A 615 -10.76 9.97 2.35
N GLU A 616 -11.45 10.20 3.45
CA GLU A 616 -12.79 9.69 3.70
C GLU A 616 -13.82 10.56 2.98
N TYR A 617 -14.75 9.93 2.25
CA TYR A 617 -15.87 10.61 1.62
C TYR A 617 -16.99 10.87 2.63
N THR A 618 -17.76 11.94 2.39
CA THR A 618 -18.84 12.37 3.28
C THR A 618 -20.22 11.96 2.77
N ASN A 619 -21.19 11.87 3.67
CA ASN A 619 -22.52 11.36 3.39
C ASN A 619 -23.28 12.25 2.39
N GLY A 620 -23.76 11.66 1.28
CA GLY A 620 -24.54 12.38 0.28
C GLY A 620 -23.78 13.45 -0.52
N ALA A 621 -22.48 13.63 -0.28
CA ALA A 621 -21.67 14.69 -0.87
C ALA A 621 -21.12 14.32 -2.26
N SER A 622 -21.99 14.08 -3.22
CA SER A 622 -21.62 13.84 -4.60
C SER A 622 -22.60 14.48 -5.59
N THR A 623 -22.07 15.08 -6.67
CA THR A 623 -22.89 15.66 -7.74
C THR A 623 -22.17 15.68 -9.07
N THR A 624 -22.91 15.56 -10.18
CA THR A 624 -22.37 15.66 -11.54
C THR A 624 -22.42 17.11 -12.02
N LEU A 625 -21.29 17.64 -12.47
CA LEU A 625 -21.15 18.99 -12.97
C LEU A 625 -21.55 19.11 -14.46
N GLY A 626 -21.68 20.35 -14.98
CA GLY A 626 -22.13 20.62 -16.34
C GLY A 626 -21.18 20.18 -17.46
N ASN A 627 -19.91 19.93 -17.13
CA ASN A 627 -18.86 19.44 -18.02
C ASN A 627 -18.62 17.93 -17.90
N ASN A 628 -19.59 17.19 -17.38
CA ASN A 628 -19.52 15.76 -17.08
C ASN A 628 -18.53 15.35 -15.98
N HIS A 629 -17.88 16.29 -15.32
CA HIS A 629 -17.06 16.00 -14.14
C HIS A 629 -17.93 15.69 -12.93
N ILE A 630 -17.34 15.04 -11.94
CA ILE A 630 -18.01 14.72 -10.68
C ILE A 630 -17.33 15.50 -9.57
N LEU A 631 -18.12 16.21 -8.77
CA LEU A 631 -17.68 16.87 -7.55
C LEU A 631 -18.02 15.99 -6.36
N LEU A 632 -17.03 15.69 -5.52
CA LEU A 632 -17.13 14.88 -4.32
C LEU A 632 -16.67 15.67 -3.11
N GLY A 633 -17.39 15.55 -2.00
CA GLY A 633 -16.99 16.06 -0.69
C GLY A 633 -16.26 15.00 0.13
N THR A 634 -15.26 15.45 0.87
CA THR A 634 -14.42 14.61 1.74
C THR A 634 -14.17 15.30 3.08
N THR A 635 -13.60 14.57 4.04
CA THR A 635 -13.14 15.12 5.34
C THR A 635 -11.90 16.03 5.19
N SER A 636 -11.25 16.01 4.01
CA SER A 636 -10.00 16.74 3.73
C SER A 636 -10.13 17.75 2.60
N GLY A 637 -11.34 18.11 2.19
CA GLY A 637 -11.64 19.06 1.12
C GLY A 637 -12.71 18.59 0.15
N ALA A 638 -12.76 19.20 -1.04
CA ALA A 638 -13.61 18.78 -2.15
C ALA A 638 -12.75 18.42 -3.36
N ILE A 639 -13.24 17.46 -4.16
CA ILE A 639 -12.48 16.88 -5.27
C ILE A 639 -13.34 16.90 -6.53
N ILE A 640 -12.78 17.36 -7.64
CA ILE A 640 -13.41 17.23 -8.96
C ILE A 640 -12.69 16.13 -9.73
N ILE A 641 -13.45 15.15 -10.19
CA ILE A 641 -12.98 14.01 -10.97
C ILE A 641 -13.49 14.11 -12.40
N ASN A 642 -12.62 13.82 -13.38
CA ASN A 642 -13.05 13.54 -14.75
C ASN A 642 -13.25 12.04 -14.95
N PRO A 643 -14.48 11.56 -15.15
CA PRO A 643 -14.76 10.15 -15.41
C PRO A 643 -14.09 9.57 -16.68
N GLU A 644 -13.67 10.41 -17.63
CA GLU A 644 -12.92 9.97 -18.82
C GLU A 644 -11.54 9.43 -18.46
N ASN A 645 -10.91 9.96 -17.42
CA ASN A 645 -9.60 9.49 -16.94
C ASN A 645 -9.64 8.11 -16.29
N ILE A 646 -10.82 7.57 -16.03
CA ILE A 646 -11.03 6.18 -15.58
C ILE A 646 -10.99 5.19 -16.77
N GLN A 647 -10.74 5.63 -17.98
CA GLN A 647 -10.56 4.72 -19.11
C GLN A 647 -9.18 4.09 -19.05
N ALA A 648 -9.14 2.81 -19.47
CA ALA A 648 -7.93 2.01 -19.52
C ALA A 648 -6.75 2.79 -20.12
N ILE A 649 -5.85 3.26 -19.27
CA ILE A 649 -4.56 3.70 -19.74
C ILE A 649 -3.82 2.44 -20.12
N ASN A 650 -3.54 2.27 -21.40
CA ASN A 650 -2.67 1.20 -21.89
C ASN A 650 -1.24 1.51 -21.42
N TYR A 651 -0.83 0.90 -20.33
CA TYR A 651 0.55 0.91 -19.87
C TYR A 651 1.07 -0.53 -19.80
N LEU A 652 2.37 -0.68 -19.92
CA LEU A 652 3.04 -1.95 -19.74
C LEU A 652 3.51 -2.06 -18.29
N ALA A 653 3.40 -3.25 -17.75
CA ALA A 653 3.98 -3.62 -16.48
C ALA A 653 5.20 -4.51 -16.77
N ASP A 654 6.37 -4.17 -16.25
CA ASP A 654 7.57 -5.02 -16.34
C ASP A 654 7.54 -6.01 -15.17
N LEU A 655 6.97 -7.19 -15.40
CA LEU A 655 6.80 -8.22 -14.38
C LEU A 655 8.05 -9.11 -14.30
N ARG A 656 8.69 -9.12 -13.14
CA ARG A 656 9.91 -9.89 -12.93
C ARG A 656 9.99 -10.55 -11.56
N LEU A 657 10.74 -11.64 -11.49
CA LEU A 657 11.07 -12.28 -10.23
C LEU A 657 12.18 -11.52 -9.51
N THR A 658 12.03 -11.37 -8.20
CA THR A 658 13.01 -10.67 -7.36
C THR A 658 13.83 -11.64 -6.51
N SER A 659 13.17 -12.60 -5.86
CA SER A 659 13.86 -13.58 -5.01
C SER A 659 13.00 -14.81 -4.74
N VAL A 660 13.67 -15.88 -4.33
CA VAL A 660 13.04 -17.10 -3.84
C VAL A 660 13.54 -17.33 -2.43
N ASN A 661 12.64 -17.32 -1.44
CA ASN A 661 12.97 -17.55 -0.05
C ASN A 661 12.50 -18.95 0.35
N CYS A 662 13.43 -19.84 0.73
CA CYS A 662 13.11 -21.19 1.15
C CYS A 662 13.05 -21.26 2.68
N SER A 663 12.10 -22.06 3.20
CA SER A 663 12.02 -22.41 4.60
C SER A 663 12.74 -23.76 4.82
N ASP A 664 13.56 -23.87 5.83
CA ASP A 664 13.95 -25.17 6.39
C ASP A 664 12.74 -25.76 7.11
N ASP A 665 12.42 -27.02 6.87
CA ASP A 665 11.19 -27.71 7.34
C ASP A 665 10.93 -27.61 8.86
N ASP A 666 11.91 -27.17 9.67
CA ASP A 666 11.84 -27.16 11.12
C ASP A 666 11.78 -25.78 11.80
N ASN A 667 11.87 -24.67 11.05
CA ASN A 667 11.76 -23.32 11.65
C ASN A 667 11.06 -22.37 10.69
N ASP A 668 10.05 -21.62 11.18
CA ASP A 668 9.35 -20.54 10.46
C ASP A 668 10.25 -19.34 10.06
N SER A 669 11.56 -19.46 10.23
CA SER A 669 12.54 -18.47 9.78
C SER A 669 12.94 -18.75 8.33
N PHE A 670 12.32 -18.02 7.40
CA PHE A 670 12.74 -18.01 6.00
C PHE A 670 14.15 -17.41 5.89
N LYS A 671 15.16 -18.23 5.61
CA LYS A 671 16.47 -17.72 5.20
C LYS A 671 16.39 -17.40 3.70
N ALA A 672 16.72 -16.17 3.35
CA ALA A 672 16.87 -15.75 1.95
C ALA A 672 18.09 -16.48 1.35
N GLU A 673 17.88 -17.66 0.78
CA GLU A 673 18.83 -18.25 -0.13
C GLU A 673 18.51 -17.71 -1.52
N THR A 674 19.42 -16.91 -2.08
CA THR A 674 19.27 -16.37 -3.42
C THR A 674 19.51 -17.49 -4.42
N TYR A 675 18.44 -18.16 -4.83
CA TYR A 675 18.52 -19.09 -5.94
C TYR A 675 18.52 -18.28 -7.23
N GLN A 676 19.61 -18.35 -7.98
CA GLN A 676 19.65 -17.76 -9.32
C GLN A 676 18.66 -18.48 -10.23
N MET A 677 17.77 -17.72 -10.85
CA MET A 677 17.11 -18.20 -12.04
C MET A 677 18.15 -18.49 -13.10
N LEU A 678 18.08 -19.67 -13.69
CA LEU A 678 18.88 -19.99 -14.86
C LEU A 678 18.41 -19.10 -16.03
N GLN A 679 19.31 -18.81 -16.98
CA GLN A 679 19.01 -17.99 -18.15
C GLN A 679 17.84 -18.54 -19.02
N ASP A 680 17.48 -19.82 -18.83
CA ASP A 680 16.38 -20.50 -19.51
C ASP A 680 15.01 -20.34 -18.82
N GLY A 681 14.89 -19.47 -17.80
CA GLY A 681 13.63 -19.28 -17.06
C GLY A 681 13.28 -20.46 -16.16
N SER A 682 14.23 -21.31 -15.76
CA SER A 682 13.99 -22.43 -14.85
C SER A 682 14.57 -22.17 -13.45
N LEU A 683 13.80 -22.57 -12.43
CA LEU A 683 14.20 -22.56 -11.03
C LEU A 683 14.36 -23.99 -10.55
N LYS A 684 15.55 -24.37 -10.08
CA LYS A 684 15.84 -25.72 -9.54
C LYS A 684 15.97 -25.67 -8.04
N LEU A 685 15.09 -26.37 -7.35
CA LEU A 685 15.09 -26.49 -5.90
C LEU A 685 15.33 -27.94 -5.47
N PRO A 686 16.16 -28.20 -4.44
CA PRO A 686 16.35 -29.54 -3.90
C PRO A 686 15.09 -30.01 -3.16
N TYR A 687 14.97 -31.30 -2.89
CA TYR A 687 13.80 -31.93 -2.30
C TYR A 687 13.43 -31.37 -0.91
N ASP A 688 14.39 -30.98 -0.10
CA ASP A 688 14.23 -30.41 1.24
C ASP A 688 13.72 -28.96 1.24
N LYS A 689 13.72 -28.27 0.08
CA LYS A 689 13.26 -26.89 -0.08
C LYS A 689 11.93 -26.78 -0.83
N ARG A 690 10.98 -27.68 -0.54
CA ARG A 690 9.65 -27.73 -1.20
C ARG A 690 8.66 -26.69 -0.71
N THR A 691 8.94 -26.05 0.44
CA THR A 691 8.20 -24.93 0.98
C THR A 691 9.02 -23.68 0.74
N PHE A 692 8.51 -22.77 -0.08
CA PHE A 692 9.21 -21.54 -0.46
C PHE A 692 8.23 -20.41 -0.79
N VAL A 693 8.74 -19.19 -0.72
CA VAL A 693 8.04 -17.97 -1.15
C VAL A 693 8.73 -17.45 -2.40
N LEU A 694 7.97 -17.31 -3.47
CA LEU A 694 8.39 -16.69 -4.72
C LEU A 694 8.00 -15.21 -4.67
N ASN A 695 8.99 -14.32 -4.62
CA ASN A 695 8.78 -12.89 -4.66
C ASN A 695 8.93 -12.38 -6.09
N PHE A 696 8.04 -11.50 -6.49
CA PHE A 696 8.03 -10.86 -7.80
C PHE A 696 7.63 -9.39 -7.66
N GLU A 697 7.91 -8.59 -8.66
CA GLU A 697 7.50 -7.19 -8.67
C GLU A 697 7.19 -6.73 -10.10
N SER A 698 6.38 -5.69 -10.15
CA SER A 698 6.14 -4.89 -11.34
C SER A 698 6.11 -3.44 -10.90
N ILE A 699 7.03 -2.62 -11.42
CA ILE A 699 7.22 -1.25 -10.97
C ILE A 699 6.57 -0.29 -11.95
N ASN A 700 5.53 0.42 -11.49
CA ASN A 700 4.93 1.54 -12.19
C ASN A 700 4.37 2.54 -11.17
N LEU A 701 5.19 3.50 -10.75
CA LEU A 701 4.84 4.42 -9.66
C LEU A 701 3.63 5.32 -9.96
N ARG A 702 3.22 5.43 -11.21
CA ARG A 702 2.02 6.18 -11.61
C ARG A 702 0.75 5.36 -11.42
N ASN A 703 0.78 4.08 -11.80
CA ASN A 703 -0.39 3.21 -11.82
C ASN A 703 -0.22 1.96 -10.95
N GLN A 704 0.66 1.99 -9.95
CA GLN A 704 1.00 0.83 -9.12
C GLN A 704 -0.23 0.21 -8.44
N PHE A 705 -1.17 1.02 -7.99
CA PHE A 705 -2.40 0.55 -7.33
C PHE A 705 -3.43 -0.08 -8.28
N ASP A 706 -3.29 0.10 -9.61
CA ASP A 706 -4.12 -0.59 -10.61
C ASP A 706 -3.59 -1.98 -10.95
N ILE A 707 -2.33 -2.30 -10.58
CA ILE A 707 -1.72 -3.58 -10.89
C ILE A 707 -2.11 -4.60 -9.83
N VAL A 708 -2.75 -5.68 -10.26
CA VAL A 708 -3.01 -6.87 -9.45
C VAL A 708 -2.49 -8.09 -10.20
N TYR A 709 -2.23 -9.16 -9.48
CA TYR A 709 -1.55 -10.32 -10.02
C TYR A 709 -2.44 -11.55 -10.00
N GLN A 710 -2.25 -12.43 -10.97
CA GLN A 710 -2.85 -13.75 -10.98
C GLN A 710 -1.80 -14.78 -11.36
N TYR A 711 -1.89 -15.97 -10.79
CA TYR A 711 -1.01 -17.07 -11.14
C TYR A 711 -1.79 -18.34 -11.48
N GLN A 712 -1.15 -19.19 -12.29
CA GLN A 712 -1.66 -20.47 -12.74
C GLN A 712 -0.58 -21.53 -12.59
N VAL A 713 -0.87 -22.63 -11.94
CA VAL A 713 0.07 -23.74 -11.75
C VAL A 713 -0.37 -24.94 -12.60
N ALA A 714 0.56 -25.50 -13.37
CA ALA A 714 0.38 -26.73 -14.14
C ALA A 714 -0.85 -26.75 -15.08
N GLY A 715 -1.26 -25.57 -15.62
CA GLY A 715 -2.41 -25.47 -16.54
C GLY A 715 -3.79 -25.56 -15.87
N GLY A 716 -3.86 -25.43 -14.53
CA GLY A 716 -5.12 -25.30 -13.80
C GLY A 716 -5.85 -23.97 -14.09
N GLU A 717 -6.81 -23.60 -13.26
CA GLU A 717 -7.48 -22.30 -13.34
C GLU A 717 -6.58 -21.16 -12.83
N TRP A 718 -6.82 -19.93 -13.30
CA TRP A 718 -6.18 -18.75 -12.78
C TRP A 718 -6.65 -18.46 -11.34
N SER A 719 -5.73 -18.08 -10.48
CA SER A 719 -6.08 -17.64 -9.12
C SER A 719 -7.01 -16.43 -9.13
N GLN A 720 -7.69 -16.15 -8.02
CA GLN A 720 -8.27 -14.82 -7.81
C GLN A 720 -7.17 -13.76 -7.86
N PRO A 721 -7.48 -12.53 -8.28
CA PRO A 721 -6.51 -11.43 -8.26
C PRO A 721 -5.98 -11.20 -6.84
N ILE A 722 -4.65 -11.08 -6.72
CA ILE A 722 -3.94 -10.79 -5.47
C ILE A 722 -3.19 -9.46 -5.61
N GLU A 723 -3.10 -8.71 -4.52
CA GLU A 723 -2.34 -7.46 -4.45
C GLU A 723 -0.89 -7.68 -4.01
N GLN A 724 -0.67 -8.80 -3.32
CA GLN A 724 0.64 -9.16 -2.76
C GLN A 724 1.62 -9.51 -3.88
N GLN A 725 2.85 -9.05 -3.75
CA GLN A 725 3.96 -9.32 -4.69
C GLN A 725 4.74 -10.59 -4.31
N TYR A 726 4.06 -11.58 -3.76
CA TYR A 726 4.63 -12.88 -3.45
C TYR A 726 3.59 -14.01 -3.55
N ILE A 727 4.07 -15.22 -3.84
CA ILE A 727 3.29 -16.45 -3.81
C ILE A 727 4.00 -17.44 -2.89
N ARG A 728 3.26 -17.99 -1.94
CA ARG A 728 3.76 -19.04 -1.05
C ARG A 728 3.37 -20.42 -1.57
N PHE A 729 4.36 -21.26 -1.83
CA PHE A 729 4.17 -22.67 -2.12
C PHE A 729 4.50 -23.50 -0.87
N THR A 730 3.61 -24.42 -0.51
CA THR A 730 3.77 -25.28 0.65
C THR A 730 3.86 -26.71 0.18
N ASN A 731 5.00 -27.38 0.45
CA ASN A 731 5.21 -28.80 0.20
C ASN A 731 4.92 -29.22 -1.26
N LEU A 732 5.46 -28.47 -2.24
CA LEU A 732 5.25 -28.73 -3.66
C LEU A 732 5.80 -30.13 -4.01
N GLU A 733 5.05 -30.90 -4.83
CA GLU A 733 5.45 -32.26 -5.20
C GLU A 733 6.76 -32.29 -6.02
N PRO A 734 7.57 -33.36 -5.89
CA PRO A 734 8.76 -33.51 -6.74
C PRO A 734 8.39 -33.64 -8.21
N GLY A 735 9.08 -32.89 -9.08
CA GLY A 735 8.84 -32.88 -10.51
C GLY A 735 8.98 -31.50 -11.13
N ASN A 736 8.46 -31.36 -12.35
CA ASN A 736 8.43 -30.10 -13.08
C ASN A 736 7.05 -29.46 -12.95
N HIS A 737 7.02 -28.22 -12.48
CA HIS A 737 5.82 -27.43 -12.36
C HIS A 737 5.97 -26.18 -13.23
N ARG A 738 5.03 -25.99 -14.15
CA ARG A 738 4.92 -24.79 -14.97
C ARG A 738 4.07 -23.77 -14.21
N LEU A 739 4.67 -22.64 -13.87
CA LEU A 739 3.99 -21.50 -13.25
C LEU A 739 3.85 -20.40 -14.31
N ARG A 740 2.66 -19.92 -14.52
CA ARG A 740 2.39 -18.69 -15.27
C ARG A 740 1.93 -17.64 -14.26
N LEU A 741 2.55 -16.48 -14.30
CA LEU A 741 2.24 -15.31 -13.47
C LEU A 741 1.91 -14.16 -14.41
N ARG A 742 0.82 -13.46 -14.18
CA ARG A 742 0.47 -12.28 -14.98
C ARG A 742 0.11 -11.10 -14.10
N ALA A 743 0.51 -9.92 -14.53
CA ALA A 743 0.03 -8.65 -14.03
C ALA A 743 -1.18 -8.23 -14.86
N ILE A 744 -2.25 -7.84 -14.21
CA ILE A 744 -3.49 -7.39 -14.85
C ILE A 744 -3.91 -6.03 -14.31
N SER A 745 -4.56 -5.23 -15.15
CA SER A 745 -5.20 -4.01 -14.67
C SER A 745 -6.45 -4.35 -13.86
N ARG A 746 -6.54 -3.84 -12.66
CA ARG A 746 -7.71 -3.93 -11.78
C ARG A 746 -8.95 -3.30 -12.44
N THR A 747 -8.74 -2.17 -13.13
CA THR A 747 -9.81 -1.35 -13.73
C THR A 747 -10.51 -2.05 -14.87
N ASN A 748 -9.77 -2.70 -15.76
CA ASN A 748 -10.34 -3.24 -17.01
C ASN A 748 -10.08 -4.73 -17.22
N GLY A 749 -9.25 -5.37 -16.36
CA GLY A 749 -8.88 -6.78 -16.46
C GLY A 749 -7.94 -7.11 -17.63
N THR A 750 -7.36 -6.10 -18.29
CA THR A 750 -6.38 -6.35 -19.37
C THR A 750 -5.10 -6.93 -18.80
N VAL A 751 -4.51 -7.88 -19.51
CA VAL A 751 -3.18 -8.40 -19.17
C VAL A 751 -2.14 -7.34 -19.56
N LEU A 752 -1.36 -6.91 -18.56
CA LEU A 752 -0.33 -5.88 -18.71
C LEU A 752 1.02 -6.51 -19.04
N ASP A 753 1.30 -7.66 -18.43
CA ASP A 753 2.49 -8.48 -18.68
C ASP A 753 2.28 -9.90 -18.18
N GLU A 754 3.04 -10.84 -18.72
CA GLU A 754 2.98 -12.25 -18.32
C GLU A 754 4.38 -12.87 -18.28
N LEU A 755 4.66 -13.57 -17.18
CA LEU A 755 5.90 -14.30 -16.94
C LEU A 755 5.62 -15.79 -16.83
N GLU A 756 6.41 -16.59 -17.53
CA GLU A 756 6.37 -18.04 -17.41
C GLU A 756 7.66 -18.59 -16.78
N LEU A 757 7.49 -19.43 -15.78
CA LEU A 757 8.57 -20.04 -15.01
C LEU A 757 8.37 -21.55 -14.91
N THR A 758 9.43 -22.30 -15.10
CA THR A 758 9.46 -23.74 -14.81
C THR A 758 10.18 -24.02 -13.49
N ILE A 759 9.44 -24.53 -12.50
CA ILE A 759 9.98 -24.89 -11.19
C ILE A 759 10.26 -26.38 -11.19
N HIS A 760 11.51 -26.76 -10.99
CA HIS A 760 11.95 -28.13 -10.88
C HIS A 760 12.28 -28.48 -9.42
N ILE A 761 11.46 -29.34 -8.81
CA ILE A 761 11.69 -29.86 -7.46
C ILE A 761 12.41 -31.22 -7.58
N GLY A 762 13.57 -31.33 -6.96
CA GLY A 762 14.39 -32.55 -6.96
C GLY A 762 13.65 -33.75 -6.39
N GLN A 763 14.01 -34.95 -6.88
CA GLN A 763 13.49 -36.21 -6.32
C GLN A 763 14.15 -36.50 -4.96
N PRO A 764 13.43 -37.12 -4.01
CA PRO A 764 14.03 -37.55 -2.76
C PRO A 764 15.09 -38.62 -3.01
N TRP A 765 16.17 -38.58 -2.22
CA TRP A 765 17.34 -39.46 -2.39
C TRP A 765 16.98 -40.97 -2.43
N TRP A 766 15.93 -41.38 -1.73
CA TRP A 766 15.45 -42.76 -1.73
C TRP A 766 14.71 -43.17 -3.00
N LYS A 767 14.31 -42.26 -3.88
CA LYS A 767 13.80 -42.53 -5.24
C LYS A 767 14.85 -42.34 -6.33
N SER A 768 16.10 -42.05 -5.97
CA SER A 768 17.21 -41.91 -6.93
C SER A 768 17.55 -43.24 -7.58
N TRP A 769 18.06 -43.22 -8.83
CA TRP A 769 18.38 -44.40 -9.59
C TRP A 769 19.36 -45.36 -8.86
N TRP A 770 20.34 -44.85 -8.11
CA TRP A 770 21.29 -45.65 -7.34
C TRP A 770 20.63 -46.31 -6.10
N MET A 771 19.63 -45.67 -5.46
CA MET A 771 18.85 -46.32 -4.40
C MET A 771 17.95 -47.42 -4.95
N MET A 772 17.37 -47.22 -6.15
CA MET A 772 16.63 -48.30 -6.82
C MET A 772 17.52 -49.52 -7.11
N LEU A 773 18.81 -49.32 -7.46
CA LEU A 773 19.78 -50.40 -7.57
C LEU A 773 20.02 -51.10 -6.22
N ILE A 774 20.13 -50.35 -5.14
CA ILE A 774 20.27 -50.92 -3.78
C ILE A 774 19.05 -51.77 -3.43
N TYR A 775 17.83 -51.27 -3.68
CA TYR A 775 16.60 -52.00 -3.46
C TYR A 775 16.56 -53.29 -4.30
N CYS A 776 16.92 -53.25 -5.55
CA CYS A 776 17.05 -54.43 -6.39
C CYS A 776 18.08 -55.45 -5.82
N CYS A 777 19.24 -54.98 -5.39
CA CYS A 777 20.26 -55.83 -4.73
C CYS A 777 19.72 -56.44 -3.44
N LEU A 778 19.00 -55.67 -2.60
CA LEU A 778 18.40 -56.21 -1.37
C LEU A 778 17.31 -57.26 -1.66
N ILE A 779 16.52 -57.06 -2.67
CA ILE A 779 15.52 -58.04 -3.13
C ILE A 779 16.19 -59.31 -3.62
N ILE A 780 17.28 -59.21 -4.43
CA ILE A 780 18.05 -60.37 -4.92
C ILE A 780 18.66 -61.12 -3.75
N LEU A 781 19.25 -60.41 -2.76
CA LEU A 781 19.80 -61.00 -1.55
C LEU A 781 18.72 -61.71 -0.71
N ALA A 782 17.52 -61.12 -0.60
CA ALA A 782 16.42 -61.74 0.08
C ALA A 782 15.97 -63.06 -0.62
N PHE A 783 15.88 -63.04 -1.96
CA PHE A 783 15.59 -64.24 -2.73
C PHE A 783 16.68 -65.30 -2.61
N TYR A 784 17.95 -64.90 -2.64
CA TYR A 784 19.09 -65.80 -2.42
C TYR A 784 19.03 -66.37 -1.00
N GLY A 785 18.75 -65.57 0.00
CA GLY A 785 18.58 -66.02 1.38
C GLY A 785 17.45 -67.08 1.51
N ALA A 786 16.28 -66.74 0.94
CA ALA A 786 15.14 -67.68 0.93
C ALA A 786 15.47 -68.97 0.18
N TRP A 787 16.15 -68.90 -0.95
CA TRP A 787 16.61 -70.07 -1.67
C TRP A 787 17.63 -70.93 -0.91
N ARG A 788 18.56 -70.27 -0.18
CA ARG A 788 19.51 -70.92 0.70
C ARG A 788 18.81 -71.62 1.87
N ILE A 789 17.83 -70.96 2.49
CA ILE A 789 17.03 -71.54 3.57
C ILE A 789 16.24 -72.76 3.05
N TYR A 790 15.62 -72.61 1.85
CA TYR A 790 14.93 -73.72 1.19
C TYR A 790 15.86 -74.90 0.90
N GLN A 791 17.10 -74.64 0.40
CA GLN A 791 18.08 -75.70 0.20
C GLN A 791 18.52 -76.34 1.50
N LEU A 792 18.73 -75.58 2.57
CA LEU A 792 19.07 -76.14 3.87
C LEU A 792 17.93 -76.94 4.45
N HIS A 793 16.71 -76.45 4.31
CA HIS A 793 15.50 -77.18 4.73
C HIS A 793 15.32 -78.51 3.95
N THR A 794 15.50 -78.50 2.65
CA THR A 794 15.44 -79.71 1.83
C THR A 794 16.55 -80.70 2.14
N LYS A 795 17.77 -80.19 2.43
CA LYS A 795 18.86 -81.07 2.93
C LYS A 795 18.57 -81.66 4.31
N TYR A 796 18.04 -80.84 5.22
CA TYR A 796 17.64 -81.23 6.54
C TYR A 796 16.51 -82.26 6.48
N MET A 797 15.49 -82.07 5.70
CA MET A 797 14.41 -83.03 5.48
C MET A 797 14.89 -84.34 4.85
N ARG A 798 15.86 -84.27 3.91
CA ARG A 798 16.49 -85.53 3.39
C ARG A 798 17.31 -86.28 4.48
N LEU A 799 18.00 -85.59 5.36
CA LEU A 799 18.75 -86.17 6.47
C LEU A 799 17.79 -86.79 7.53
N VAL A 800 16.64 -86.16 7.79
CA VAL A 800 15.57 -86.59 8.70
C VAL A 800 14.89 -87.82 8.14
N ILE A 801 14.63 -87.91 6.84
CA ILE A 801 13.99 -89.07 6.17
C ILE A 801 14.97 -90.26 6.09
N SER A 802 16.32 -90.05 5.99
CA SER A 802 17.33 -91.08 5.90
C SER A 802 17.80 -91.63 7.24
N ASN A 803 17.35 -91.00 8.36
CA ASN A 803 17.74 -91.45 9.71
C ASN A 803 16.56 -91.63 10.66
N PRO A 804 16.03 -92.83 10.85
CA PRO A 804 14.81 -93.16 11.62
C PRO A 804 14.88 -92.71 13.09
N GLN A 805 16.07 -92.58 13.70
CA GLN A 805 16.21 -92.12 15.06
C GLN A 805 15.99 -90.60 15.19
N LEU A 806 16.43 -89.84 14.21
CA LEU A 806 16.27 -88.41 14.22
C LEU A 806 14.77 -87.97 14.03
N ASN A 807 13.95 -88.79 13.36
CA ASN A 807 12.54 -88.59 13.18
C ASN A 807 11.76 -88.81 14.47
N ALA A 808 12.21 -89.71 15.33
CA ALA A 808 11.60 -89.95 16.63
C ALA A 808 11.87 -88.79 17.60
N ASP A 809 13.07 -88.21 17.57
CA ASP A 809 13.44 -87.07 18.44
C ASP A 809 12.72 -85.76 18.02
N LEU A 810 12.44 -85.59 16.75
CA LEU A 810 11.69 -84.46 16.27
C LEU A 810 10.19 -84.49 16.70
N HIS A 811 9.62 -85.63 16.71
CA HIS A 811 8.26 -85.80 17.21
C HIS A 811 8.13 -85.66 18.73
N GLN A 812 9.22 -85.96 19.45
CA GLN A 812 9.32 -85.73 20.90
C GLN A 812 9.53 -84.21 21.19
N SER A 813 10.38 -83.50 20.44
CA SER A 813 10.67 -82.09 20.55
C SER A 813 9.39 -81.26 20.27
N ASN A 814 8.61 -81.58 19.26
CA ASN A 814 7.35 -80.88 18.95
C ASN A 814 6.22 -81.05 19.98
N ARG A 815 6.38 -82.12 20.86
CA ARG A 815 5.43 -82.26 22.00
C ARG A 815 5.84 -81.36 23.16
N PHE A 816 7.13 -81.04 23.33
CA PHE A 816 7.62 -80.12 24.39
C PHE A 816 7.41 -78.64 24.09
N GLN A 817 7.23 -78.22 22.80
CA GLN A 817 6.96 -76.82 22.46
C GLN A 817 5.48 -76.38 22.65
N THR A 818 4.55 -77.33 22.90
CA THR A 818 3.15 -76.97 23.10
C THR A 818 2.78 -76.83 24.57
N GLU A 819 3.69 -77.12 25.51
CA GLU A 819 3.45 -77.03 26.97
C GLU A 819 4.30 -75.96 27.67
N SER A 820 5.14 -75.17 26.94
CA SER A 820 6.08 -74.22 27.52
C SER A 820 5.76 -72.73 27.20
N SER A 821 4.49 -72.40 27.00
CA SER A 821 4.08 -71.02 26.87
C SER A 821 3.49 -70.40 28.14
N ALA A 822 3.95 -70.84 29.30
CA ALA A 822 3.70 -70.17 30.56
C ALA A 822 5.02 -70.13 31.33
N ILE A 823 5.46 -68.93 31.67
CA ILE A 823 6.64 -68.53 32.47
C ILE A 823 7.95 -68.31 31.69
N SER A 824 8.23 -67.04 31.44
CA SER A 824 9.62 -66.53 31.48
C SER A 824 9.63 -65.05 31.81
N GLN A 825 10.17 -64.72 32.93
CA GLN A 825 10.63 -63.41 33.30
C GLN A 825 11.87 -63.02 32.50
N PRO A 826 12.13 -61.69 32.35
CA PRO A 826 13.19 -61.22 31.44
C PRO A 826 14.53 -61.08 32.11
N LEU A 827 15.59 -61.22 31.34
CA LEU A 827 17.00 -60.84 31.67
C LEU A 827 17.31 -59.45 31.05
N PRO A 828 18.19 -58.69 31.64
CA PRO A 828 18.30 -57.25 31.40
C PRO A 828 19.12 -56.89 30.17
N SER A 829 18.67 -55.91 29.43
CA SER A 829 19.40 -55.27 28.35
C SER A 829 19.60 -53.78 28.63
N THR A 830 20.77 -53.33 28.39
CA THR A 830 21.42 -52.07 28.63
C THR A 830 20.89 -50.92 27.79
N GLU A 831 20.80 -49.73 28.39
CA GLU A 831 20.86 -48.38 27.85
C GLU A 831 19.77 -47.85 26.86
N ALA A 832 18.90 -48.69 26.26
CA ALA A 832 17.78 -48.21 25.44
C ALA A 832 16.47 -48.08 26.23
N ASP A 833 16.39 -48.67 27.42
CA ASP A 833 15.13 -48.73 28.22
C ASP A 833 14.94 -47.54 29.17
N GLU A 834 15.98 -46.81 29.57
CA GLU A 834 15.84 -45.66 30.45
C GLU A 834 15.13 -44.47 29.80
N GLN A 835 15.34 -44.21 28.49
CA GLN A 835 14.65 -43.16 27.78
C GLN A 835 13.15 -43.47 27.52
N THR A 836 12.80 -44.73 27.43
CA THR A 836 11.42 -45.19 27.20
C THR A 836 10.60 -45.16 28.52
N GLU A 837 11.24 -45.46 29.65
CA GLU A 837 10.60 -45.36 30.98
C GLU A 837 10.33 -43.90 31.38
N GLU A 838 11.33 -43.02 31.23
CA GLU A 838 11.18 -41.56 31.51
C GLU A 838 10.10 -40.92 30.63
N GLY A 839 10.04 -41.32 29.36
CA GLY A 839 9.01 -40.86 28.41
C GLY A 839 7.60 -41.32 28.81
N ASN A 840 7.46 -42.58 29.23
CA ASN A 840 6.19 -43.14 29.67
C ASN A 840 5.72 -42.53 30.99
N GLU A 841 6.63 -42.27 31.94
CA GLU A 841 6.33 -41.59 33.21
C GLU A 841 5.90 -40.13 32.95
N PHE A 842 6.61 -39.42 32.08
CA PHE A 842 6.25 -38.05 31.67
C PHE A 842 4.86 -37.99 31.04
N ILE A 843 4.56 -38.85 30.06
CA ILE A 843 3.26 -38.90 29.36
C ILE A 843 2.15 -39.26 30.36
N SER A 844 2.39 -40.22 31.24
CA SER A 844 1.42 -40.62 32.28
C SER A 844 1.10 -39.48 33.22
N LYS A 845 2.09 -38.71 33.63
CA LYS A 845 1.91 -37.55 34.51
C LYS A 845 1.11 -36.43 33.81
N VAL A 846 1.46 -36.10 32.54
CA VAL A 846 0.74 -35.11 31.74
C VAL A 846 -0.72 -35.56 31.52
N THR A 847 -0.93 -36.81 31.15
CA THR A 847 -2.28 -37.38 30.93
C THR A 847 -3.12 -37.31 32.20
N ARG A 848 -2.55 -37.63 33.36
CA ARG A 848 -3.23 -37.54 34.65
C ARG A 848 -3.65 -36.12 34.99
N LEU A 849 -2.75 -35.14 34.81
CA LEU A 849 -3.05 -33.73 35.07
C LEU A 849 -4.18 -33.21 34.16
N VAL A 850 -4.21 -33.63 32.90
CA VAL A 850 -5.29 -33.28 31.96
C VAL A 850 -6.61 -33.94 32.37
N ILE A 851 -6.58 -35.20 32.84
CA ILE A 851 -7.79 -35.93 33.28
C ILE A 851 -8.33 -35.30 34.57
N ASP A 852 -7.47 -34.97 35.53
CA ASP A 852 -7.87 -34.37 36.80
C ASP A 852 -8.50 -32.99 36.65
N ASN A 853 -8.21 -32.27 35.54
CA ASN A 853 -8.78 -30.97 35.22
C ASN A 853 -9.68 -31.02 33.96
N LEU A 854 -10.28 -32.15 33.63
CA LEU A 854 -10.94 -32.40 32.37
C LEU A 854 -12.13 -31.47 32.09
N SER A 855 -12.95 -31.20 33.14
CA SER A 855 -14.14 -30.33 33.02
C SER A 855 -13.85 -28.85 33.09
N ASP A 856 -12.61 -28.44 33.37
CA ASP A 856 -12.20 -27.05 33.40
C ASP A 856 -11.91 -26.54 31.98
N SER A 857 -12.79 -25.67 31.42
CA SER A 857 -12.62 -25.06 30.10
C SER A 857 -11.42 -24.12 30.06
N ASP A 858 -11.05 -23.52 31.20
CA ASP A 858 -9.97 -22.55 31.34
C ASP A 858 -8.60 -23.20 31.66
N PHE A 859 -8.55 -24.54 31.73
CA PHE A 859 -7.30 -25.28 31.92
C PHE A 859 -6.36 -25.05 30.74
N SER A 860 -5.44 -24.12 30.91
CA SER A 860 -4.52 -23.64 29.86
C SER A 860 -3.21 -24.43 29.84
N ILE A 861 -2.49 -24.33 28.72
CA ILE A 861 -1.14 -24.90 28.57
C ILE A 861 -0.17 -24.28 29.58
N ASP A 862 -0.35 -23.00 29.93
CA ASP A 862 0.52 -22.32 30.89
C ASP A 862 0.36 -22.90 32.29
N ARG A 863 -0.89 -23.23 32.68
CA ARG A 863 -1.15 -23.90 33.96
C ARG A 863 -0.57 -25.33 33.97
N LEU A 864 -0.70 -26.07 32.86
CA LEU A 864 -0.10 -27.40 32.72
C LEU A 864 1.45 -27.33 32.79
N CYS A 865 2.08 -26.34 32.22
CA CYS A 865 3.51 -26.11 32.33
C CYS A 865 3.95 -25.79 33.77
N GLN A 866 3.16 -24.99 34.50
CA GLN A 866 3.39 -24.71 35.92
C GLN A 866 3.32 -25.98 36.78
N GLU A 867 2.29 -26.81 36.61
CA GLU A 867 2.11 -28.09 37.32
C GLU A 867 3.21 -29.10 37.01
N MET A 868 3.76 -29.02 35.80
CA MET A 868 4.90 -29.85 35.36
C MET A 868 6.27 -29.24 35.74
N ALA A 869 6.30 -28.06 36.34
CA ALA A 869 7.51 -27.30 36.68
C ALA A 869 8.46 -27.10 35.48
N MET A 870 7.92 -26.82 34.30
CA MET A 870 8.68 -26.70 33.04
C MET A 870 8.35 -25.38 32.32
N SER A 871 9.35 -24.82 31.60
CA SER A 871 9.08 -23.73 30.67
C SER A 871 8.20 -24.21 29.51
N ARG A 872 7.38 -23.30 28.96
CA ARG A 872 6.47 -23.61 27.85
C ARG A 872 7.20 -24.22 26.63
N THR A 873 8.37 -23.70 26.32
CA THR A 873 9.19 -24.19 25.21
C THR A 873 9.70 -25.61 25.46
N LEU A 874 10.24 -25.87 26.65
CA LEU A 874 10.74 -27.19 27.01
C LEU A 874 9.61 -28.24 27.09
N PHE A 875 8.47 -27.87 27.62
CA PHE A 875 7.29 -28.74 27.69
C PHE A 875 6.80 -29.08 26.28
N TYR A 876 6.74 -28.10 25.37
CA TYR A 876 6.34 -28.31 23.97
C TYR A 876 7.27 -29.29 23.25
N ILE A 877 8.59 -29.09 23.37
CA ILE A 877 9.60 -29.97 22.72
C ILE A 877 9.50 -31.39 23.29
N LYS A 878 9.45 -31.53 24.62
CA LYS A 878 9.44 -32.84 25.31
C LYS A 878 8.12 -33.60 25.01
N LEU A 879 6.98 -32.93 25.05
CA LEU A 879 5.69 -33.57 24.72
C LEU A 879 5.60 -33.97 23.24
N LYS A 880 6.08 -33.12 22.34
CA LYS A 880 6.07 -33.41 20.91
C LYS A 880 7.03 -34.53 20.54
N SER A 881 8.21 -34.62 21.20
CA SER A 881 9.16 -35.72 20.97
C SER A 881 8.61 -37.08 21.39
N TYR A 882 7.85 -37.13 22.48
CA TYR A 882 7.31 -38.40 22.97
C TYR A 882 5.96 -38.79 22.34
N THR A 883 5.13 -37.83 21.94
CA THR A 883 3.75 -38.10 21.48
C THR A 883 3.51 -37.76 20.00
N GLY A 884 4.42 -37.03 19.37
CA GLY A 884 4.24 -36.48 18.01
C GLY A 884 3.20 -35.37 17.91
N LYS A 885 2.54 -34.99 19.01
CA LYS A 885 1.40 -34.04 19.02
C LYS A 885 1.77 -32.72 19.70
N SER A 886 1.13 -31.64 19.26
CA SER A 886 1.20 -30.37 20.00
C SER A 886 0.48 -30.47 21.36
N PRO A 887 0.82 -29.66 22.37
CA PRO A 887 0.13 -29.66 23.65
C PRO A 887 -1.38 -29.43 23.54
N GLN A 888 -1.82 -28.55 22.66
CA GLN A 888 -3.24 -28.31 22.41
C GLN A 888 -3.93 -29.53 21.80
N ASP A 889 -3.29 -30.18 20.84
CA ASP A 889 -3.84 -31.38 20.22
C ASP A 889 -3.85 -32.57 21.19
N PHE A 890 -2.85 -32.68 22.05
CA PHE A 890 -2.78 -33.72 23.05
C PHE A 890 -3.92 -33.60 24.08
N ILE A 891 -4.16 -32.41 24.63
CA ILE A 891 -5.28 -32.14 25.54
C ILE A 891 -6.61 -32.41 24.83
N ARG A 892 -6.74 -31.96 23.57
CA ARG A 892 -7.96 -32.17 22.77
C ARG A 892 -8.26 -33.64 22.55
N VAL A 893 -7.25 -34.46 22.27
CA VAL A 893 -7.42 -35.90 22.07
C VAL A 893 -7.90 -36.59 23.34
N ILE A 894 -7.27 -36.29 24.50
CA ILE A 894 -7.70 -36.86 25.79
C ILE A 894 -9.16 -36.50 26.10
N ARG A 895 -9.55 -35.22 25.87
CA ARG A 895 -10.92 -34.74 26.05
C ARG A 895 -11.91 -35.49 25.13
N LEU A 896 -11.54 -35.74 23.90
CA LEU A 896 -12.36 -36.47 22.93
C LEU A 896 -12.47 -37.99 23.26
N GLU A 897 -11.36 -38.60 23.69
CA GLU A 897 -11.38 -40.01 24.11
C GLU A 897 -12.26 -40.20 25.36
N ARG A 898 -12.21 -39.27 26.31
CA ARG A 898 -13.10 -39.34 27.48
C ARG A 898 -14.55 -39.08 27.11
N ALA A 899 -14.83 -38.21 26.13
CA ALA A 899 -16.17 -37.98 25.61
C ALA A 899 -16.81 -39.25 25.03
N VAL A 900 -16.03 -40.10 24.38
CA VAL A 900 -16.51 -41.41 23.87
C VAL A 900 -17.05 -42.28 25.01
N THR A 901 -16.32 -42.33 26.16
CA THR A 901 -16.74 -43.10 27.32
C THR A 901 -18.06 -42.55 27.91
N LEU A 902 -18.17 -41.22 28.00
CA LEU A 902 -19.37 -40.56 28.53
C LEU A 902 -20.61 -40.77 27.62
N LEU A 903 -20.42 -40.64 26.33
CA LEU A 903 -21.47 -40.88 25.33
C LEU A 903 -21.94 -42.34 25.37
N ARG A 904 -21.02 -43.32 25.45
CA ARG A 904 -21.35 -44.75 25.60
C ARG A 904 -22.09 -45.07 26.88
N ASN A 905 -21.91 -44.29 27.93
CA ASN A 905 -22.60 -44.41 29.20
C ASN A 905 -23.93 -43.66 29.21
N GLY A 906 -24.44 -43.20 28.05
CA GLY A 906 -25.75 -42.59 27.88
C GLY A 906 -25.85 -41.13 28.30
N GLN A 907 -24.72 -40.40 28.45
CA GLN A 907 -24.74 -38.96 28.73
C GLN A 907 -25.16 -38.17 27.50
N SER A 908 -25.88 -37.08 27.69
CA SER A 908 -26.29 -36.20 26.58
C SER A 908 -25.08 -35.53 25.92
N VAL A 909 -25.20 -35.17 24.64
CA VAL A 909 -24.13 -34.48 23.90
C VAL A 909 -23.75 -33.17 24.55
N THR A 910 -24.70 -32.45 25.14
CA THR A 910 -24.47 -31.18 25.84
C THR A 910 -23.72 -31.39 27.14
N ASP A 911 -24.17 -32.36 27.96
CA ASP A 911 -23.50 -32.67 29.24
C ASP A 911 -22.09 -33.23 28.99
N THR A 912 -21.94 -34.08 27.96
CA THR A 912 -20.60 -34.59 27.58
C THR A 912 -19.66 -33.46 27.16
N ALA A 913 -20.11 -32.48 26.40
CA ALA A 913 -19.28 -31.29 26.05
C ALA A 913 -18.81 -30.54 27.31
N THR A 914 -19.71 -30.26 28.25
CA THR A 914 -19.41 -29.58 29.50
C THR A 914 -18.47 -30.41 30.40
N LEU A 915 -18.74 -31.69 30.59
CA LEU A 915 -17.95 -32.61 31.41
C LEU A 915 -16.55 -32.89 30.85
N THR A 916 -16.35 -32.62 29.55
CA THR A 916 -15.04 -32.75 28.89
C THR A 916 -14.35 -31.40 28.59
N GLY A 917 -14.85 -30.29 29.17
CA GLY A 917 -14.22 -28.99 29.12
C GLY A 917 -14.30 -28.28 27.75
N PHE A 918 -15.34 -28.54 26.96
CA PHE A 918 -15.61 -27.74 25.76
C PHE A 918 -16.61 -26.63 26.11
N GLU A 919 -16.30 -25.39 25.71
CA GLU A 919 -17.12 -24.21 26.00
C GLU A 919 -18.55 -24.31 25.44
N ASN A 920 -18.73 -24.96 24.27
CA ASN A 920 -20.05 -25.14 23.72
C ASN A 920 -20.21 -26.47 22.97
N ALA A 921 -21.44 -27.03 22.99
CA ALA A 921 -21.76 -28.30 22.38
C ALA A 921 -21.66 -28.30 20.84
N LYS A 922 -21.80 -27.15 20.17
CA LYS A 922 -21.69 -27.02 18.71
C LYS A 922 -20.23 -27.17 18.26
N TYR A 923 -19.31 -26.50 18.96
CA TYR A 923 -17.87 -26.65 18.71
C TYR A 923 -17.41 -28.08 19.01
N PHE A 924 -17.81 -28.65 20.16
CA PHE A 924 -17.56 -30.04 20.50
C PHE A 924 -18.00 -31.00 19.39
N SER A 925 -19.23 -30.84 18.89
CA SER A 925 -19.78 -31.71 17.84
C SER A 925 -19.00 -31.65 16.54
N THR A 926 -18.50 -30.44 16.19
CA THR A 926 -17.69 -30.24 14.99
C THR A 926 -16.31 -30.90 15.12
N VAL A 927 -15.65 -30.74 16.28
CA VAL A 927 -14.33 -31.31 16.54
C VAL A 927 -14.41 -32.82 16.67
N PHE A 928 -15.43 -33.34 17.35
CA PHE A 928 -15.68 -34.76 17.52
C PHE A 928 -15.90 -35.44 16.16
N LYS A 929 -16.77 -34.85 15.29
CA LYS A 929 -16.99 -35.36 13.93
C LYS A 929 -15.73 -35.35 13.08
N LYS A 930 -14.90 -34.32 13.23
CA LYS A 930 -13.62 -34.23 12.51
C LYS A 930 -12.63 -35.31 12.93
N TYR A 931 -12.64 -35.73 14.22
CA TYR A 931 -11.70 -36.69 14.76
C TYR A 931 -12.15 -38.13 14.56
N PHE A 932 -13.46 -38.45 14.81
CA PHE A 932 -14.00 -39.78 14.74
C PHE A 932 -14.78 -40.10 13.46
N GLY A 933 -14.95 -39.11 12.54
CA GLY A 933 -15.70 -39.28 11.29
C GLY A 933 -17.22 -39.24 11.42
N VAL A 934 -17.79 -39.40 12.62
CA VAL A 934 -19.22 -39.41 12.93
C VAL A 934 -19.57 -38.36 13.97
N SER A 935 -20.83 -37.87 13.93
CA SER A 935 -21.27 -36.87 14.94
C SER A 935 -21.51 -37.58 16.31
N PRO A 936 -21.34 -36.85 17.45
CA PRO A 936 -21.55 -37.38 18.79
C PRO A 936 -22.92 -38.01 18.96
N SER A 937 -23.99 -37.43 18.36
CA SER A 937 -25.35 -37.93 18.40
C SER A 937 -25.61 -39.20 17.58
N LYS A 938 -24.65 -39.62 16.74
CA LYS A 938 -24.70 -40.89 15.99
C LYS A 938 -23.69 -41.90 16.50
N PHE A 939 -22.94 -41.54 17.52
CA PHE A 939 -21.90 -42.38 18.12
C PHE A 939 -22.45 -43.22 19.29
N CYS A 940 -23.63 -42.85 19.81
CA CYS A 940 -24.36 -43.56 20.86
C CYS A 940 -25.09 -44.80 20.29
#